data_d780950338fb44fd2003a9db6bb9190f
#
_entry.id   d780950338fb44fd2003a9db6bb9190f
#
_cell.length_a   1.000
_cell.length_b   1.000
_cell.length_c   1.000
_cell.angle_alpha   90.00
_cell.angle_beta   90.00
_cell.angle_gamma   90.00
#
_symmetry.space_group_name_H-M   'P 1'
#
loop_
_entity.id
_entity.type
_entity.pdbx_description
1 polymer ?
#
loop_
_entity_poly.entity_id
_entity_poly.type
_entity_poly.pdbx_seq_one_letter_code
_entity_poly.pdbx_strand_id
1 'polypeptide(L)'
;MNLPYKTKKGKSVAACLILCLLLMAILTLSLTACDLFASEIYLQTFNVDMTLEKDGTLVVTEKSEAVFTSQDTTWWNFYRVIDDKRIYANAVIDPSSFRMDGRAVEFSSMPLDLDSRPSEDWKREYKGKTLAYFNYGDSGLELGFILPEFVSGRHTFEYTYEVKDYLTGGADAAIFYHKYLSEINGMDVKGMNVTLHFPEAEPSLKAWLHVSQNAVGAWAVADDDKSIIIHAEDIKAGEYVESRILLDKSHYTLSSVDPTLTSVDIEREETEWQEAYEREEKIRLAVTIADYVLGAVALLFGVAMIFVFKQKSRPLALPDAPIYYRDIPEGYTGGEVSPMYFYYSSENYIDESISATMLELVRKQYISIVPDEKAKSAVVTVLKKDEDDEIPTHQKYVIEMLLAVKPLGESFTMKQFEAFGKNNPGKMIRMVQKYREAIMNKSKREGAYPKKNQVLEKVKRFVTGCVVSGVAVIVLSGFANFFFGQGMTVFGVGLILGGLVSYFFLHKIKPPLTVTGQKEYDKLHALGKYMQEFSMMEDHEIPELVLWEDYMVFATAMGIADKVAKQLEIAYPEFKTMSARSFDNMDGLFILYFFSPSFRVMSGLNFVGNISNVLRSANAAERALHAGRIAKGLGGMVGGGFHGGGGGFHGGGGGFSGGGFGGRR
;
A
#
# COMPACT_ATOMS: atom_id res chain seq x y z
N MET A 1 25.88 22.92 -27.96
CA MET A 1 25.94 21.50 -28.29
C MET A 1 25.45 20.71 -27.08
N ASN A 2 24.23 20.16 -27.16
CA ASN A 2 23.57 19.47 -26.06
C ASN A 2 24.24 18.12 -25.80
N LEU A 3 24.96 17.99 -24.69
CA LEU A 3 25.40 16.67 -24.20
C LEU A 3 24.19 15.92 -23.65
N PRO A 4 23.90 14.70 -24.10
CA PRO A 4 22.81 13.92 -23.57
C PRO A 4 23.18 13.37 -22.19
N TYR A 5 22.64 14.00 -21.15
CA TYR A 5 22.62 13.47 -19.79
C TYR A 5 21.75 12.20 -19.80
N LYS A 6 22.38 11.04 -19.98
CA LYS A 6 21.71 9.73 -19.92
C LYS A 6 21.16 9.51 -18.52
N THR A 7 19.89 9.80 -18.36
CA THR A 7 19.16 9.61 -17.12
C THR A 7 18.94 8.14 -16.81
N LYS A 8 19.76 7.56 -15.93
CA LYS A 8 19.42 6.31 -15.22
C LYS A 8 18.11 6.44 -14.40
N LYS A 9 17.60 7.67 -14.21
CA LYS A 9 16.42 7.99 -13.39
C LYS A 9 15.05 7.69 -14.04
N GLY A 10 14.97 7.63 -15.38
CA GLY A 10 13.69 7.31 -16.05
C GLY A 10 13.21 5.88 -15.78
N LYS A 11 14.14 4.92 -15.67
CA LYS A 11 13.82 3.52 -15.35
C LYS A 11 13.29 3.35 -13.91
N SER A 12 13.72 4.19 -12.97
CA SER A 12 13.28 4.14 -11.58
C SER A 12 11.83 4.65 -11.40
N VAL A 13 11.42 5.69 -12.15
CA VAL A 13 10.03 6.21 -12.08
C VAL A 13 9.05 5.22 -12.71
N ALA A 14 9.40 4.65 -13.85
CA ALA A 14 8.58 3.62 -14.50
C ALA A 14 8.43 2.36 -13.62
N ALA A 15 9.51 1.89 -13.01
CA ALA A 15 9.48 0.76 -12.09
C ALA A 15 8.62 1.05 -10.85
N CYS A 16 8.69 2.27 -10.30
CA CYS A 16 7.85 2.67 -9.16
C CYS A 16 6.38 2.78 -9.55
N LEU A 17 6.06 3.28 -10.75
CA LEU A 17 4.69 3.30 -11.29
C LEU A 17 4.12 1.91 -11.47
N ILE A 18 4.89 0.99 -12.06
CA ILE A 18 4.48 -0.41 -12.23
C ILE A 18 4.24 -1.06 -10.86
N LEU A 19 5.12 -0.82 -9.90
CA LEU A 19 4.96 -1.34 -8.54
C LEU A 19 3.71 -0.76 -7.85
N CYS A 20 3.43 0.53 -8.02
CA CYS A 20 2.21 1.15 -7.46
C CYS A 20 0.94 0.64 -8.13
N LEU A 21 0.95 0.41 -9.44
CA LEU A 21 -0.17 -0.19 -10.17
C LEU A 21 -0.39 -1.65 -9.74
N LEU A 22 0.69 -2.42 -9.55
CA LEU A 22 0.63 -3.78 -9.00
C LEU A 22 0.11 -3.79 -7.56
N LEU A 23 0.57 -2.86 -6.71
CA LEU A 23 0.07 -2.72 -5.34
C LEU A 23 -1.40 -2.30 -5.30
N MET A 24 -1.84 -1.41 -6.20
CA MET A 24 -3.27 -1.09 -6.34
C MET A 24 -4.07 -2.33 -6.75
N ALA A 25 -3.60 -3.07 -7.75
CA ALA A 25 -4.26 -4.30 -8.20
C ALA A 25 -4.31 -5.37 -7.11
N ILE A 26 -3.22 -5.55 -6.35
CA ILE A 26 -3.17 -6.48 -5.21
C ILE A 26 -4.11 -6.01 -4.08
N LEU A 27 -4.15 -4.71 -3.78
CA LEU A 27 -5.01 -4.16 -2.72
C LEU A 27 -6.49 -4.27 -3.10
N THR A 28 -6.84 -4.06 -4.37
CA THR A 28 -8.21 -4.25 -4.86
C THR A 28 -8.60 -5.72 -4.88
N LEU A 29 -7.72 -6.62 -5.32
CA LEU A 29 -7.89 -8.07 -5.22
C LEU A 29 -8.03 -8.54 -3.77
N SER A 30 -7.27 -7.97 -2.82
CA SER A 30 -7.39 -8.32 -1.41
C SER A 30 -8.63 -7.73 -0.75
N LEU A 31 -9.14 -6.58 -1.21
CA LEU A 31 -10.41 -6.00 -0.72
C LEU A 31 -11.64 -6.74 -1.29
N THR A 32 -11.53 -7.29 -2.49
CA THR A 32 -12.56 -8.18 -3.07
C THR A 32 -12.43 -9.63 -2.58
N ALA A 33 -11.24 -10.04 -2.11
CA ALA A 33 -10.98 -11.35 -1.52
C ALA A 33 -11.14 -11.36 0.01
N CYS A 34 -11.86 -10.42 0.60
CA CYS A 34 -12.21 -10.43 2.03
C CYS A 34 -13.35 -11.41 2.37
N ASP A 35 -13.44 -12.53 1.68
CA ASP A 35 -13.99 -13.80 2.20
C ASP A 35 -12.96 -14.51 3.10
N LEU A 36 -12.17 -13.74 3.86
CA LEU A 36 -11.11 -14.27 4.73
C LEU A 36 -11.64 -14.89 6.04
N PHE A 37 -12.96 -14.84 6.25
CA PHE A 37 -13.65 -15.62 7.26
C PHE A 37 -14.54 -16.63 6.52
N ALA A 38 -13.98 -17.80 6.21
CA ALA A 38 -14.80 -18.94 5.83
C ALA A 38 -15.87 -19.13 6.93
N SER A 39 -17.16 -19.11 6.57
CA SER A 39 -18.23 -19.33 7.54
C SER A 39 -17.99 -20.68 8.22
N GLU A 40 -18.20 -20.73 9.55
CA GLU A 40 -18.00 -21.96 10.34
C GLU A 40 -18.93 -23.09 9.84
N ILE A 41 -20.01 -22.75 9.14
CA ILE A 41 -20.99 -23.66 8.51
C ILE A 41 -21.49 -23.07 7.19
N TYR A 42 -21.66 -23.91 6.18
CA TYR A 42 -22.30 -23.57 4.90
C TYR A 42 -23.08 -24.75 4.36
N LEU A 43 -24.05 -24.50 3.46
CA LEU A 43 -24.74 -25.55 2.72
C LEU A 43 -23.98 -25.88 1.45
N GLN A 44 -23.58 -27.14 1.30
CA GLN A 44 -23.01 -27.65 0.06
C GLN A 44 -24.10 -27.77 -1.01
N THR A 45 -25.25 -28.31 -0.60
CA THR A 45 -26.46 -28.37 -1.46
C THR A 45 -27.69 -28.10 -0.63
N PHE A 46 -28.66 -27.43 -1.27
CA PHE A 46 -30.03 -27.29 -0.79
C PHE A 46 -30.97 -27.79 -1.89
N ASN A 47 -31.56 -28.96 -1.70
CA ASN A 47 -32.48 -29.56 -2.65
C ASN A 47 -33.90 -29.47 -2.11
N VAL A 48 -34.81 -28.98 -2.96
CA VAL A 48 -36.23 -28.84 -2.66
C VAL A 48 -37.04 -29.59 -3.70
N ASP A 49 -37.76 -30.60 -3.29
CA ASP A 49 -38.69 -31.36 -4.11
C ASP A 49 -40.13 -30.96 -3.72
N MET A 50 -40.88 -30.48 -4.68
CA MET A 50 -42.20 -29.90 -4.46
C MET A 50 -43.24 -30.58 -5.37
N THR A 51 -44.34 -30.96 -4.83
CA THR A 51 -45.48 -31.48 -5.58
C THR A 51 -46.70 -30.61 -5.39
N LEU A 52 -47.22 -30.08 -6.45
CA LEU A 52 -48.45 -29.29 -6.46
C LEU A 52 -49.63 -30.18 -6.78
N GLU A 53 -50.60 -30.25 -5.86
CA GLU A 53 -51.83 -31.05 -6.02
C GLU A 53 -52.96 -30.27 -6.73
N LYS A 54 -53.93 -30.96 -7.30
CA LYS A 54 -55.08 -30.33 -8.00
C LYS A 54 -55.93 -29.42 -7.13
N ASP A 55 -55.95 -29.65 -5.83
CA ASP A 55 -56.67 -28.80 -4.86
C ASP A 55 -55.87 -27.57 -4.43
N GLY A 56 -54.67 -27.34 -5.01
CA GLY A 56 -53.81 -26.22 -4.66
C GLY A 56 -52.93 -26.45 -3.43
N THR A 57 -52.93 -27.67 -2.89
CA THR A 57 -52.01 -28.07 -1.81
C THR A 57 -50.62 -28.24 -2.37
N LEU A 58 -49.65 -27.73 -1.66
CA LEU A 58 -48.21 -27.88 -2.00
C LEU A 58 -47.54 -28.81 -0.97
N VAL A 59 -46.99 -29.91 -1.42
CA VAL A 59 -46.15 -30.82 -0.62
C VAL A 59 -44.71 -30.47 -0.88
N VAL A 60 -43.94 -30.19 0.16
CA VAL A 60 -42.54 -29.74 0.09
C VAL A 60 -41.66 -30.71 0.87
N THR A 61 -40.63 -31.22 0.21
CA THR A 61 -39.54 -31.96 0.83
C THR A 61 -38.26 -31.17 0.67
N GLU A 62 -37.71 -30.69 1.79
CA GLU A 62 -36.40 -29.99 1.80
C GLU A 62 -35.31 -30.92 2.29
N LYS A 63 -34.17 -30.92 1.58
CA LYS A 63 -32.99 -31.68 1.93
C LYS A 63 -31.74 -30.80 1.84
N SER A 64 -31.18 -30.50 2.99
CA SER A 64 -29.98 -29.68 3.14
C SER A 64 -28.76 -30.55 3.41
N GLU A 65 -27.66 -30.33 2.68
CA GLU A 65 -26.35 -30.88 3.00
C GLU A 65 -25.47 -29.79 3.58
N ALA A 66 -25.32 -29.79 4.90
CA ALA A 66 -24.52 -28.81 5.64
C ALA A 66 -23.11 -29.31 5.91
N VAL A 67 -22.11 -28.42 5.80
CA VAL A 67 -20.71 -28.68 6.10
C VAL A 67 -20.28 -27.84 7.30
N PHE A 68 -19.92 -28.52 8.39
CA PHE A 68 -19.42 -27.93 9.64
C PHE A 68 -17.89 -27.93 9.58
N THR A 69 -17.25 -26.75 9.45
CA THR A 69 -15.82 -26.61 9.16
C THR A 69 -14.94 -26.52 10.42
N SER A 70 -15.52 -26.13 11.57
CA SER A 70 -14.78 -25.96 12.82
C SER A 70 -14.99 -27.16 13.76
N GLN A 71 -13.89 -27.69 14.30
CA GLN A 71 -13.93 -28.75 15.32
C GLN A 71 -14.10 -28.20 16.75
N ASP A 72 -13.90 -26.91 16.96
CA ASP A 72 -13.88 -26.28 18.28
C ASP A 72 -15.22 -25.63 18.67
N THR A 73 -16.19 -25.59 17.75
CA THR A 73 -17.50 -24.99 18.00
C THR A 73 -18.54 -26.08 18.28
N THR A 74 -19.13 -26.02 19.46
CA THR A 74 -20.29 -26.83 19.82
C THR A 74 -21.52 -26.27 19.15
N TRP A 75 -21.79 -26.72 17.93
CA TRP A 75 -23.10 -26.52 17.31
C TRP A 75 -24.10 -27.43 18.00
N TRP A 76 -25.19 -26.86 18.51
CA TRP A 76 -26.17 -27.65 19.22
C TRP A 76 -27.51 -27.72 18.50
N ASN A 77 -27.74 -26.89 17.46
CA ASN A 77 -28.92 -26.96 16.59
C ASN A 77 -28.57 -26.56 15.14
N PHE A 78 -29.33 -27.10 14.20
CA PHE A 78 -29.42 -26.70 12.82
C PHE A 78 -30.87 -26.46 12.48
N TYR A 79 -31.24 -25.30 11.97
CA TYR A 79 -32.61 -24.96 11.73
C TYR A 79 -32.82 -24.11 10.48
N ARG A 80 -34.05 -24.16 9.95
CA ARG A 80 -34.55 -23.31 8.91
C ARG A 80 -35.74 -22.50 9.43
N VAL A 81 -35.76 -21.21 9.12
CA VAL A 81 -36.95 -20.35 9.38
C VAL A 81 -37.66 -20.12 8.05
N ILE A 82 -38.96 -20.39 8.02
CA ILE A 82 -39.86 -20.11 6.90
C ILE A 82 -40.76 -18.96 7.34
N ASP A 83 -40.56 -17.78 6.76
CA ASP A 83 -41.20 -16.54 7.14
C ASP A 83 -42.33 -16.10 6.21
N ASP A 84 -42.56 -16.83 5.12
CA ASP A 84 -43.72 -16.60 4.26
C ASP A 84 -45.00 -16.96 5.03
N LYS A 85 -45.80 -15.91 5.34
CA LYS A 85 -47.05 -16.04 6.12
C LYS A 85 -48.03 -17.04 5.53
N ARG A 86 -48.05 -17.19 4.20
CA ARG A 86 -48.92 -18.14 3.50
C ARG A 86 -48.53 -19.58 3.87
N ILE A 87 -47.22 -19.82 4.02
CA ILE A 87 -46.66 -21.13 4.36
C ILE A 87 -46.89 -21.38 5.85
N TYR A 88 -46.31 -20.57 6.73
CA TYR A 88 -46.35 -20.90 8.16
C TYR A 88 -47.75 -20.87 8.80
N ALA A 89 -48.70 -20.12 8.22
CA ALA A 89 -50.08 -20.11 8.73
C ALA A 89 -50.88 -21.37 8.32
N ASN A 90 -50.48 -22.06 7.24
CA ASN A 90 -51.20 -23.19 6.66
C ASN A 90 -50.38 -24.48 6.58
N ALA A 91 -49.16 -24.49 7.10
CA ALA A 91 -48.24 -25.62 7.04
C ALA A 91 -48.71 -26.75 8.00
N VAL A 92 -48.73 -27.96 7.48
CA VAL A 92 -48.91 -29.20 8.24
C VAL A 92 -47.60 -29.99 8.15
N ILE A 93 -46.92 -30.12 9.29
CA ILE A 93 -45.60 -30.75 9.34
C ILE A 93 -45.79 -32.26 9.50
N ASP A 94 -45.05 -33.05 8.71
CA ASP A 94 -44.96 -34.51 8.89
C ASP A 94 -43.84 -34.88 9.87
N PRO A 95 -44.15 -35.20 11.15
CA PRO A 95 -43.15 -35.55 12.14
C PRO A 95 -42.33 -36.79 11.78
N SER A 96 -42.89 -37.71 10.97
CA SER A 96 -42.20 -38.94 10.57
C SER A 96 -41.19 -38.76 9.48
N SER A 97 -41.17 -37.61 8.80
CA SER A 97 -40.31 -37.28 7.68
C SER A 97 -38.90 -36.85 8.08
N PHE A 98 -38.71 -36.41 9.34
CA PHE A 98 -37.43 -35.85 9.78
C PHE A 98 -36.30 -36.88 9.79
N ARG A 99 -35.23 -36.60 9.05
CA ARG A 99 -34.06 -37.47 8.93
C ARG A 99 -32.79 -36.68 9.07
N MET A 100 -31.80 -37.27 9.76
CA MET A 100 -30.42 -36.80 9.75
C MET A 100 -29.54 -37.94 9.23
N ASP A 101 -28.73 -37.68 8.22
CA ASP A 101 -27.90 -38.68 7.54
C ASP A 101 -28.66 -39.92 7.08
N GLY A 102 -29.90 -39.70 6.57
CA GLY A 102 -30.82 -40.73 6.09
C GLY A 102 -31.50 -41.54 7.22
N ARG A 103 -31.20 -41.29 8.50
CA ARG A 103 -31.82 -41.98 9.66
C ARG A 103 -32.98 -41.14 10.22
N ALA A 104 -34.07 -41.81 10.53
CA ALA A 104 -35.18 -41.14 11.18
C ALA A 104 -34.77 -40.56 12.55
N VAL A 105 -35.21 -39.35 12.83
CA VAL A 105 -34.92 -38.62 14.05
C VAL A 105 -36.20 -38.54 14.91
N GLU A 106 -36.07 -38.72 16.21
CA GLU A 106 -37.17 -38.53 17.14
C GLU A 106 -37.68 -37.08 17.08
N PHE A 107 -38.99 -36.91 16.97
CA PHE A 107 -39.62 -35.61 16.86
C PHE A 107 -40.20 -35.17 18.19
N SER A 108 -39.91 -33.95 18.62
CA SER A 108 -40.49 -33.34 19.81
C SER A 108 -41.88 -32.79 19.47
N SER A 109 -42.91 -33.30 20.13
CA SER A 109 -44.28 -32.79 20.02
C SER A 109 -44.55 -31.47 20.73
N MET A 110 -43.60 -30.98 21.51
CA MET A 110 -43.69 -29.67 22.17
C MET A 110 -42.91 -28.62 21.39
N PRO A 111 -43.51 -27.43 21.16
CA PRO A 111 -42.73 -26.29 20.66
C PRO A 111 -41.58 -25.99 21.64
N LEU A 112 -40.37 -25.87 21.11
CA LEU A 112 -39.23 -25.49 21.92
C LEU A 112 -39.17 -23.96 21.91
N ASP A 113 -39.34 -23.32 23.07
CA ASP A 113 -39.11 -21.87 23.21
C ASP A 113 -37.60 -21.62 23.16
N LEU A 114 -37.13 -21.31 21.94
CA LEU A 114 -35.72 -21.09 21.64
C LEU A 114 -35.31 -19.61 21.71
N ASP A 115 -36.27 -18.69 21.90
CA ASP A 115 -35.98 -17.27 22.04
C ASP A 115 -35.41 -16.94 23.43
N SER A 116 -35.75 -17.70 24.44
CA SER A 116 -34.99 -17.71 25.69
C SER A 116 -33.77 -18.61 25.52
N ARG A 117 -32.56 -18.08 25.78
CA ARG A 117 -31.33 -18.92 25.83
C ARG A 117 -31.69 -20.21 26.62
N PRO A 118 -31.45 -21.40 26.03
CA PRO A 118 -31.80 -22.64 26.71
C PRO A 118 -31.22 -22.60 28.10
N SER A 119 -32.08 -22.83 29.12
CA SER A 119 -31.57 -22.94 30.48
C SER A 119 -30.52 -24.06 30.53
N GLU A 120 -29.55 -23.96 31.42
CA GLU A 120 -28.53 -25.03 31.59
C GLU A 120 -29.21 -26.40 31.89
N ASP A 121 -30.42 -26.38 32.42
CA ASP A 121 -31.24 -27.56 32.66
C ASP A 121 -31.70 -28.18 31.33
N TRP A 122 -32.15 -27.37 30.38
CA TRP A 122 -32.54 -27.82 29.04
C TRP A 122 -31.38 -28.39 28.26
N LYS A 123 -30.21 -27.74 28.25
CA LYS A 123 -28.99 -28.27 27.65
C LYS A 123 -28.57 -29.62 28.26
N ARG A 124 -28.79 -29.80 29.57
CA ARG A 124 -28.49 -31.03 30.29
C ARG A 124 -29.43 -32.16 29.90
N GLU A 125 -30.71 -31.88 29.63
CA GLU A 125 -31.71 -32.85 29.22
C GLU A 125 -31.51 -33.36 27.80
N TYR A 126 -31.12 -32.47 26.86
CA TYR A 126 -31.04 -32.79 25.46
C TYR A 126 -29.57 -32.95 24.94
N LYS A 127 -28.59 -32.72 25.80
CA LYS A 127 -27.17 -32.85 25.43
C LYS A 127 -26.87 -34.27 24.94
N GLY A 128 -26.32 -34.34 23.70
CA GLY A 128 -25.94 -35.62 23.07
C GLY A 128 -27.11 -36.41 22.46
N LYS A 129 -28.31 -35.87 22.45
CA LYS A 129 -29.46 -36.43 21.72
C LYS A 129 -29.59 -35.75 20.35
N THR A 130 -30.05 -36.50 19.34
CA THR A 130 -30.50 -35.95 18.06
C THR A 130 -32.03 -35.91 18.11
N LEU A 131 -32.60 -34.73 18.01
CA LEU A 131 -34.05 -34.51 18.13
C LEU A 131 -34.51 -33.53 17.07
N ALA A 132 -35.60 -33.80 16.40
CA ALA A 132 -36.25 -32.86 15.48
C ALA A 132 -37.28 -32.04 16.20
N TYR A 133 -37.54 -30.80 15.81
CA TYR A 133 -38.51 -29.91 16.39
C TYR A 133 -39.10 -28.91 15.38
N PHE A 134 -40.18 -28.29 15.75
CA PHE A 134 -40.68 -27.06 15.13
C PHE A 134 -41.00 -26.01 16.18
N ASN A 135 -40.98 -24.75 15.78
CA ASN A 135 -41.39 -23.63 16.61
C ASN A 135 -42.09 -22.56 15.76
N TYR A 136 -43.14 -21.98 16.27
CA TYR A 136 -43.79 -20.81 15.70
C TYR A 136 -43.36 -19.58 16.51
N GLY A 137 -42.45 -18.78 15.91
CA GLY A 137 -41.99 -17.54 16.51
C GLY A 137 -42.52 -16.31 15.78
N ASP A 138 -42.14 -15.12 16.27
CA ASP A 138 -42.45 -13.84 15.63
C ASP A 138 -41.85 -13.74 14.20
N SER A 139 -40.80 -14.48 13.93
CA SER A 139 -40.09 -14.51 12.65
C SER A 139 -40.63 -15.53 11.64
N GLY A 140 -41.59 -16.38 12.03
CA GLY A 140 -42.16 -17.43 11.15
C GLY A 140 -42.13 -18.83 11.77
N LEU A 141 -42.19 -19.85 10.89
CA LEU A 141 -42.09 -21.26 11.24
C LEU A 141 -40.61 -21.70 11.23
N GLU A 142 -40.09 -22.09 12.36
CA GLU A 142 -38.74 -22.69 12.49
C GLU A 142 -38.89 -24.23 12.50
N LEU A 143 -38.19 -24.89 11.58
CA LEU A 143 -38.01 -26.33 11.49
C LEU A 143 -36.53 -26.66 11.76
N GLY A 144 -36.28 -27.52 12.76
CA GLY A 144 -34.91 -27.72 13.18
C GLY A 144 -34.55 -29.07 13.75
N PHE A 145 -33.27 -29.23 13.94
CA PHE A 145 -32.65 -30.40 14.56
C PHE A 145 -31.75 -29.96 15.73
N ILE A 146 -31.92 -30.60 16.86
CA ILE A 146 -30.95 -30.57 17.95
C ILE A 146 -29.85 -31.57 17.57
N LEU A 147 -28.59 -31.13 17.65
CA LEU A 147 -27.45 -31.89 17.18
C LEU A 147 -26.77 -32.63 18.35
N PRO A 148 -26.19 -33.81 18.10
CA PRO A 148 -25.31 -34.47 19.05
C PRO A 148 -24.11 -33.57 19.37
N GLU A 149 -23.46 -33.78 20.52
CA GLU A 149 -22.27 -33.04 20.90
C GLU A 149 -21.15 -33.24 19.88
N PHE A 150 -20.44 -32.15 19.47
CA PHE A 150 -19.31 -32.18 18.53
C PHE A 150 -19.64 -32.62 17.09
N VAL A 151 -20.59 -31.95 16.47
CA VAL A 151 -20.86 -32.15 15.04
C VAL A 151 -19.77 -31.49 14.21
N SER A 152 -19.14 -32.27 13.33
CA SER A 152 -18.14 -31.80 12.36
C SER A 152 -18.23 -32.58 11.07
N GLY A 153 -17.81 -31.96 9.95
CA GLY A 153 -17.87 -32.59 8.64
C GLY A 153 -19.19 -32.34 7.93
N ARG A 154 -19.63 -33.30 7.14
CA ARG A 154 -20.78 -33.18 6.23
C ARG A 154 -21.96 -33.97 6.77
N HIS A 155 -23.11 -33.30 6.91
CA HIS A 155 -24.34 -33.91 7.41
C HIS A 155 -25.53 -33.51 6.54
N THR A 156 -26.48 -34.41 6.39
CA THR A 156 -27.72 -34.17 5.64
C THR A 156 -28.91 -34.07 6.57
N PHE A 157 -29.78 -33.09 6.31
CA PHE A 157 -31.02 -32.82 7.06
C PHE A 157 -32.17 -32.81 6.07
N GLU A 158 -33.24 -33.58 6.36
CA GLU A 158 -34.37 -33.75 5.46
C GLU A 158 -35.68 -33.74 6.28
N TYR A 159 -36.69 -33.08 5.75
CA TYR A 159 -38.05 -33.06 6.30
C TYR A 159 -39.08 -32.72 5.23
N THR A 160 -40.35 -33.08 5.49
CA THR A 160 -41.47 -32.82 4.60
C THR A 160 -42.60 -32.10 5.33
N TYR A 161 -43.20 -31.16 4.65
CA TYR A 161 -44.41 -30.44 5.12
C TYR A 161 -45.37 -30.20 3.98
N GLU A 162 -46.67 -30.03 4.29
CA GLU A 162 -47.72 -29.71 3.34
C GLU A 162 -48.24 -28.30 3.63
N VAL A 163 -48.57 -27.55 2.58
CA VAL A 163 -49.17 -26.21 2.71
C VAL A 163 -50.46 -26.21 1.93
N LYS A 164 -51.56 -26.14 2.66
CA LYS A 164 -52.92 -26.08 2.06
C LYS A 164 -53.19 -24.71 1.48
N ASP A 165 -54.04 -24.69 0.42
CA ASP A 165 -54.46 -23.44 -0.25
C ASP A 165 -53.27 -22.57 -0.69
N TYR A 166 -52.20 -23.17 -1.20
CA TYR A 166 -50.97 -22.48 -1.53
C TYR A 166 -51.05 -21.59 -2.77
N LEU A 167 -51.77 -22.03 -3.81
CA LEU A 167 -51.95 -21.27 -5.03
C LEU A 167 -52.86 -20.07 -4.85
N THR A 168 -52.47 -18.96 -5.46
CA THR A 168 -53.34 -17.79 -5.59
C THR A 168 -54.00 -17.81 -6.98
N GLY A 169 -55.33 -17.72 -7.03
CA GLY A 169 -56.06 -17.57 -8.28
C GLY A 169 -56.01 -16.13 -8.80
N GLY A 170 -55.58 -15.93 -10.02
CA GLY A 170 -55.80 -14.72 -10.80
C GLY A 170 -57.10 -14.77 -11.59
N ALA A 171 -57.40 -13.73 -12.39
CA ALA A 171 -58.53 -13.70 -13.30
C ALA A 171 -58.46 -14.83 -14.33
N ASP A 172 -57.28 -15.04 -14.91
CA ASP A 172 -57.03 -15.92 -16.08
C ASP A 172 -55.92 -16.97 -15.84
N ALA A 173 -55.17 -16.91 -14.74
CA ALA A 173 -54.10 -17.85 -14.42
C ALA A 173 -54.12 -18.27 -12.94
N ALA A 174 -53.55 -19.44 -12.63
CA ALA A 174 -53.14 -19.79 -11.28
C ALA A 174 -51.70 -19.32 -11.06
N ILE A 175 -51.43 -18.76 -9.87
CA ILE A 175 -50.16 -18.09 -9.59
C ILE A 175 -49.47 -18.87 -8.48
N PHE A 176 -48.28 -19.42 -8.81
CA PHE A 176 -47.35 -19.97 -7.88
C PHE A 176 -46.29 -18.92 -7.60
N TYR A 177 -46.08 -18.57 -6.35
CA TYR A 177 -44.97 -17.71 -5.92
C TYR A 177 -44.32 -18.35 -4.69
N HIS A 178 -43.01 -18.61 -4.74
CA HIS A 178 -42.28 -19.24 -3.67
C HIS A 178 -40.90 -18.59 -3.45
N LYS A 179 -40.63 -18.26 -2.19
CA LYS A 179 -39.30 -17.79 -1.79
C LYS A 179 -38.54 -18.95 -1.13
N TYR A 180 -37.60 -19.50 -1.90
CA TYR A 180 -36.79 -20.66 -1.48
C TYR A 180 -35.78 -20.29 -0.40
N LEU A 181 -35.12 -19.16 -0.56
CA LEU A 181 -34.23 -18.55 0.43
C LEU A 181 -34.56 -17.07 0.52
N SER A 182 -34.42 -16.52 1.69
CA SER A 182 -34.69 -15.11 1.93
C SER A 182 -33.51 -14.42 2.60
N GLU A 183 -33.58 -13.12 2.74
CA GLU A 183 -32.52 -12.24 3.26
C GLU A 183 -32.12 -12.56 4.70
N ILE A 184 -32.92 -13.33 5.45
CA ILE A 184 -32.54 -13.81 6.80
C ILE A 184 -31.69 -15.10 6.75
N ASN A 185 -31.41 -15.64 5.56
CA ASN A 185 -30.52 -16.78 5.42
C ASN A 185 -29.12 -16.45 5.97
N GLY A 186 -28.74 -17.09 7.08
CA GLY A 186 -27.47 -16.85 7.77
C GLY A 186 -26.28 -17.65 7.24
N MET A 187 -26.47 -18.45 6.19
CA MET A 187 -25.46 -19.38 5.67
C MET A 187 -25.25 -19.22 4.16
N ASP A 188 -24.01 -19.39 3.70
CA ASP A 188 -23.72 -19.52 2.28
C ASP A 188 -24.31 -20.83 1.74
N VAL A 189 -24.90 -20.80 0.55
CA VAL A 189 -25.41 -21.99 -0.17
C VAL A 189 -24.64 -22.13 -1.48
N LYS A 190 -23.88 -23.20 -1.64
CA LYS A 190 -23.05 -23.42 -2.83
C LYS A 190 -23.86 -23.84 -4.05
N GLY A 191 -24.88 -24.65 -3.85
CA GLY A 191 -25.82 -25.04 -4.90
C GLY A 191 -27.19 -25.31 -4.36
N MET A 192 -28.21 -24.84 -5.08
CA MET A 192 -29.61 -25.09 -4.80
C MET A 192 -30.26 -25.71 -6.02
N ASN A 193 -31.04 -26.76 -5.82
CA ASN A 193 -31.86 -27.39 -6.84
C ASN A 193 -33.30 -27.49 -6.34
N VAL A 194 -34.22 -27.02 -7.15
CA VAL A 194 -35.68 -27.17 -6.89
C VAL A 194 -36.30 -27.90 -8.03
N THR A 195 -37.13 -28.88 -7.72
CA THR A 195 -38.01 -29.53 -8.71
C THR A 195 -39.45 -29.32 -8.24
N LEU A 196 -40.28 -28.71 -9.07
CA LEU A 196 -41.69 -28.53 -8.80
C LEU A 196 -42.48 -29.37 -9.81
N HIS A 197 -43.21 -30.35 -9.31
CA HIS A 197 -44.08 -31.24 -10.06
C HIS A 197 -45.52 -30.74 -10.16
N PHE A 198 -46.13 -30.85 -11.33
CA PHE A 198 -47.49 -30.43 -11.60
C PHE A 198 -48.38 -31.65 -11.78
N PRO A 199 -49.70 -31.55 -11.39
CA PRO A 199 -50.66 -32.65 -11.54
C PRO A 199 -51.01 -32.94 -13.01
N GLU A 200 -50.93 -31.93 -13.88
CA GLU A 200 -51.17 -32.01 -15.34
C GLU A 200 -50.01 -31.34 -16.03
N ALA A 201 -49.91 -31.57 -17.37
CA ALA A 201 -48.88 -30.89 -18.17
C ALA A 201 -49.20 -29.39 -18.33
N GLU A 202 -48.19 -28.55 -18.19
CA GLU A 202 -48.30 -27.07 -18.24
C GLU A 202 -47.55 -26.49 -19.46
N PRO A 203 -47.99 -26.77 -20.72
CA PRO A 203 -47.26 -26.36 -21.92
C PRO A 203 -47.22 -24.84 -22.13
N SER A 204 -48.08 -24.08 -21.48
CA SER A 204 -48.16 -22.61 -21.54
C SER A 204 -47.57 -21.92 -20.31
N LEU A 205 -46.86 -22.65 -19.50
CA LEU A 205 -46.18 -22.13 -18.29
C LEU A 205 -45.30 -20.94 -18.62
N LYS A 206 -45.39 -19.89 -17.80
CA LYS A 206 -44.44 -18.77 -17.77
C LYS A 206 -43.82 -18.71 -16.40
N ALA A 207 -42.48 -18.56 -16.33
CA ALA A 207 -41.77 -18.52 -15.06
C ALA A 207 -40.73 -17.42 -15.05
N TRP A 208 -40.57 -16.83 -13.88
CA TRP A 208 -39.51 -15.87 -13.59
C TRP A 208 -38.78 -16.34 -12.33
N LEU A 209 -37.45 -16.23 -12.37
CA LEU A 209 -36.57 -16.57 -11.28
C LEU A 209 -35.81 -15.31 -10.85
N HIS A 210 -36.01 -14.92 -9.60
CA HIS A 210 -35.31 -13.79 -9.02
C HIS A 210 -34.21 -14.28 -8.08
N VAL A 211 -32.99 -13.88 -8.34
CA VAL A 211 -31.83 -14.19 -7.52
C VAL A 211 -31.09 -12.92 -7.11
N SER A 212 -30.45 -12.98 -5.97
CA SER A 212 -29.61 -11.86 -5.49
C SER A 212 -28.37 -11.66 -6.39
N GLN A 213 -27.74 -10.51 -6.27
CA GLN A 213 -26.68 -10.01 -7.18
C GLN A 213 -25.50 -10.95 -7.41
N ASN A 214 -25.14 -11.81 -6.43
CA ASN A 214 -23.97 -12.68 -6.55
C ASN A 214 -24.36 -14.09 -6.99
N ALA A 215 -25.63 -14.47 -6.80
CA ALA A 215 -26.13 -15.78 -7.18
C ALA A 215 -26.37 -15.88 -8.70
N VAL A 216 -26.12 -17.04 -9.25
CA VAL A 216 -26.43 -17.37 -10.65
C VAL A 216 -27.59 -18.36 -10.64
N GLY A 217 -28.69 -18.04 -11.32
CA GLY A 217 -29.87 -18.88 -11.39
C GLY A 217 -30.31 -19.16 -12.80
N ALA A 218 -30.89 -20.35 -12.99
CA ALA A 218 -31.51 -20.77 -14.24
C ALA A 218 -32.71 -21.69 -13.94
N TRP A 219 -33.63 -21.80 -14.89
CA TRP A 219 -34.72 -22.74 -14.83
C TRP A 219 -34.98 -23.39 -16.19
N ALA A 220 -35.56 -24.57 -16.18
CA ALA A 220 -35.99 -25.30 -17.36
C ALA A 220 -37.23 -26.14 -17.07
N VAL A 221 -38.10 -26.28 -18.05
CA VAL A 221 -39.26 -27.19 -17.99
C VAL A 221 -38.83 -28.56 -18.49
N ALA A 222 -39.31 -29.62 -17.84
CA ALA A 222 -39.05 -30.98 -18.30
C ALA A 222 -39.76 -31.29 -19.62
N ASP A 223 -39.28 -32.30 -20.35
CA ASP A 223 -39.77 -32.64 -21.70
C ASP A 223 -41.26 -33.07 -21.74
N ASP A 224 -41.85 -33.45 -20.61
CA ASP A 224 -43.24 -33.83 -20.45
C ASP A 224 -44.18 -32.70 -20.00
N ASP A 225 -43.63 -31.50 -19.85
CA ASP A 225 -44.29 -30.29 -19.32
C ASP A 225 -44.90 -30.50 -17.88
N LYS A 226 -44.52 -31.56 -17.17
CA LYS A 226 -45.05 -31.88 -15.84
C LYS A 226 -44.16 -31.46 -14.66
N SER A 227 -43.03 -30.89 -14.94
CA SER A 227 -42.20 -30.32 -13.88
C SER A 227 -41.32 -29.18 -14.39
N ILE A 228 -40.96 -28.27 -13.48
CA ILE A 228 -39.96 -27.25 -13.69
C ILE A 228 -38.80 -27.50 -12.73
N ILE A 229 -37.59 -27.38 -13.26
CA ILE A 229 -36.35 -27.51 -12.50
C ILE A 229 -35.73 -26.12 -12.41
N ILE A 230 -35.41 -25.70 -11.18
CA ILE A 230 -34.74 -24.44 -10.89
C ILE A 230 -33.40 -24.77 -10.28
N HIS A 231 -32.36 -24.12 -10.75
CA HIS A 231 -31.00 -24.26 -10.23
C HIS A 231 -30.46 -22.87 -9.88
N ALA A 232 -29.77 -22.75 -8.70
CA ALA A 232 -29.06 -21.54 -8.34
C ALA A 232 -27.74 -21.90 -7.63
N GLU A 233 -26.70 -21.09 -7.87
CA GLU A 233 -25.36 -21.31 -7.30
C GLU A 233 -24.81 -20.05 -6.66
N ASP A 234 -23.83 -20.25 -5.75
CA ASP A 234 -23.06 -19.18 -5.07
C ASP A 234 -23.90 -18.15 -4.31
N ILE A 235 -24.98 -18.61 -3.69
CA ILE A 235 -25.87 -17.77 -2.88
C ILE A 235 -25.18 -17.46 -1.53
N LYS A 236 -24.99 -16.19 -1.24
CA LYS A 236 -24.35 -15.75 0.02
C LYS A 236 -25.34 -15.61 1.16
N ALA A 237 -24.83 -15.65 2.39
CA ALA A 237 -25.66 -15.30 3.57
C ALA A 237 -26.29 -13.92 3.38
N GLY A 238 -27.58 -13.80 3.66
CA GLY A 238 -28.35 -12.58 3.43
C GLY A 238 -28.90 -12.40 2.02
N GLU A 239 -28.70 -13.36 1.13
CA GLU A 239 -29.22 -13.35 -0.23
C GLU A 239 -30.47 -14.19 -0.37
N TYR A 240 -31.28 -13.88 -1.38
CA TYR A 240 -32.55 -14.54 -1.63
C TYR A 240 -32.60 -15.25 -2.99
N VAL A 241 -33.46 -16.25 -3.08
CA VAL A 241 -33.88 -16.90 -4.33
C VAL A 241 -35.38 -17.13 -4.25
N GLU A 242 -36.12 -16.64 -5.26
CA GLU A 242 -37.57 -16.81 -5.35
C GLU A 242 -38.00 -16.99 -6.80
N SER A 243 -39.15 -17.63 -6.97
CA SER A 243 -39.76 -17.77 -8.31
C SER A 243 -41.23 -17.37 -8.31
N ARG A 244 -41.68 -16.83 -9.43
CA ARG A 244 -43.08 -16.63 -9.77
C ARG A 244 -43.40 -17.42 -11.05
N ILE A 245 -44.47 -18.22 -11.00
CA ILE A 245 -44.86 -19.10 -12.10
C ILE A 245 -46.36 -18.92 -12.36
N LEU A 246 -46.72 -18.74 -13.65
CA LEU A 246 -48.09 -18.73 -14.12
C LEU A 246 -48.44 -20.09 -14.68
N LEU A 247 -49.55 -20.67 -14.20
CA LEU A 247 -50.03 -21.98 -14.52
C LEU A 247 -51.46 -21.90 -15.11
N ASP A 248 -51.88 -22.92 -15.84
CA ASP A 248 -53.24 -22.98 -16.35
C ASP A 248 -54.24 -23.16 -15.20
N LYS A 249 -55.08 -22.14 -14.99
CA LYS A 249 -56.07 -22.11 -13.91
C LYS A 249 -57.03 -23.30 -13.97
N SER A 250 -57.29 -23.86 -15.13
CA SER A 250 -58.25 -24.96 -15.33
C SER A 250 -57.78 -26.28 -14.71
N HIS A 251 -56.49 -26.43 -14.45
CA HIS A 251 -55.91 -27.64 -13.84
C HIS A 251 -56.06 -27.68 -12.31
N TYR A 252 -56.50 -26.57 -11.69
CA TYR A 252 -56.52 -26.43 -10.24
C TYR A 252 -57.89 -26.02 -9.70
N THR A 253 -58.21 -26.51 -8.50
CA THR A 253 -59.33 -26.04 -7.71
C THR A 253 -58.86 -25.04 -6.70
N LEU A 254 -59.08 -23.76 -6.97
CA LEU A 254 -58.57 -22.68 -6.15
C LEU A 254 -59.55 -22.19 -5.09
N SER A 255 -59.13 -22.11 -3.85
CA SER A 255 -59.91 -21.64 -2.73
C SER A 255 -60.11 -20.11 -2.73
N SER A 256 -59.15 -19.37 -3.27
CA SER A 256 -59.16 -17.91 -3.34
C SER A 256 -58.81 -17.45 -4.75
N VAL A 257 -59.58 -16.50 -5.30
CA VAL A 257 -59.36 -15.89 -6.61
C VAL A 257 -59.45 -14.37 -6.48
N ASP A 258 -58.36 -13.70 -6.91
CA ASP A 258 -58.38 -12.25 -7.09
C ASP A 258 -58.69 -11.93 -8.58
N PRO A 259 -59.92 -11.47 -8.88
CA PRO A 259 -60.33 -11.18 -10.23
C PRO A 259 -59.69 -9.94 -10.83
N THR A 260 -58.97 -9.15 -10.05
CA THR A 260 -58.28 -7.94 -10.49
C THR A 260 -56.85 -8.23 -10.96
N LEU A 261 -56.31 -9.40 -10.64
CA LEU A 261 -54.96 -9.81 -11.00
C LEU A 261 -54.97 -10.65 -12.28
N THR A 262 -54.43 -10.10 -13.33
CA THR A 262 -54.33 -10.77 -14.64
C THR A 262 -52.91 -11.25 -14.93
N SER A 263 -52.80 -12.28 -15.79
CA SER A 263 -51.46 -12.73 -16.28
C SER A 263 -50.70 -11.60 -16.95
N VAL A 264 -51.41 -10.73 -17.72
CA VAL A 264 -50.78 -9.57 -18.38
C VAL A 264 -50.21 -8.55 -17.40
N ASP A 265 -50.92 -8.31 -16.29
CA ASP A 265 -50.41 -7.40 -15.25
C ASP A 265 -49.15 -7.96 -14.59
N ILE A 266 -49.11 -9.25 -14.33
CA ILE A 266 -47.93 -9.93 -13.75
C ILE A 266 -46.78 -9.89 -14.74
N GLU A 267 -46.97 -10.17 -16.00
CA GLU A 267 -45.94 -10.10 -17.05
C GLU A 267 -45.38 -8.69 -17.17
N ARG A 268 -46.22 -7.66 -17.05
CA ARG A 268 -45.78 -6.27 -17.06
C ARG A 268 -44.92 -5.94 -15.81
N GLU A 269 -45.36 -6.33 -14.62
CA GLU A 269 -44.59 -6.16 -13.40
C GLU A 269 -43.22 -6.83 -13.50
N GLU A 270 -43.14 -8.06 -13.97
CA GLU A 270 -41.90 -8.80 -14.12
C GLU A 270 -40.97 -8.15 -15.17
N THR A 271 -41.53 -7.63 -16.25
CA THR A 271 -40.75 -6.90 -17.27
C THR A 271 -40.20 -5.60 -16.70
N GLU A 272 -41.03 -4.82 -16.01
CA GLU A 272 -40.59 -3.58 -15.36
C GLU A 272 -39.49 -3.84 -14.32
N TRP A 273 -39.63 -4.92 -13.54
CA TRP A 273 -38.64 -5.33 -12.54
C TRP A 273 -37.31 -5.73 -13.23
N GLN A 274 -37.36 -6.53 -14.28
CA GLN A 274 -36.18 -6.95 -15.06
C GLN A 274 -35.45 -5.73 -15.67
N GLU A 275 -36.19 -4.80 -16.27
CA GLU A 275 -35.61 -3.57 -16.83
C GLU A 275 -34.95 -2.71 -15.76
N ALA A 276 -35.54 -2.61 -14.56
CA ALA A 276 -34.98 -1.89 -13.43
C ALA A 276 -33.69 -2.55 -12.95
N TYR A 277 -33.68 -3.87 -12.80
CA TYR A 277 -32.51 -4.65 -12.40
C TYR A 277 -31.33 -4.48 -13.40
N GLU A 278 -31.61 -4.65 -14.71
CA GLU A 278 -30.58 -4.44 -15.75
C GLU A 278 -30.04 -3.01 -15.75
N ARG A 279 -30.88 -2.01 -15.48
CA ARG A 279 -30.48 -0.62 -15.38
C ARG A 279 -29.51 -0.40 -14.21
N GLU A 280 -29.84 -0.94 -13.04
CA GLU A 280 -28.99 -0.87 -11.86
C GLU A 280 -27.64 -1.58 -12.07
N GLU A 281 -27.63 -2.74 -12.71
CA GLU A 281 -26.42 -3.47 -13.06
C GLU A 281 -25.50 -2.65 -13.99
N LYS A 282 -26.07 -2.05 -15.04
CA LYS A 282 -25.34 -1.16 -15.96
C LYS A 282 -24.76 0.05 -15.24
N ILE A 283 -25.50 0.65 -14.31
CA ILE A 283 -25.01 1.77 -13.50
C ILE A 283 -23.87 1.30 -12.60
N ARG A 284 -24.00 0.18 -11.93
CA ARG A 284 -22.97 -0.40 -11.06
C ARG A 284 -21.66 -0.68 -11.83
N LEU A 285 -21.77 -1.29 -13.01
CA LEU A 285 -20.62 -1.53 -13.87
C LEU A 285 -19.95 -0.21 -14.29
N ALA A 286 -20.76 0.80 -14.69
CA ALA A 286 -20.24 2.10 -15.09
C ALA A 286 -19.51 2.81 -13.93
N VAL A 287 -20.05 2.77 -12.71
CA VAL A 287 -19.42 3.35 -11.50
C VAL A 287 -18.11 2.61 -11.19
N THR A 288 -18.10 1.29 -11.27
CA THR A 288 -16.90 0.48 -11.05
C THR A 288 -15.78 0.84 -12.05
N ILE A 289 -16.11 0.91 -13.35
CA ILE A 289 -15.14 1.33 -14.37
C ILE A 289 -14.65 2.76 -14.11
N ALA A 290 -15.56 3.68 -13.77
CA ALA A 290 -15.19 5.06 -13.45
C ALA A 290 -14.23 5.14 -12.24
N ASP A 291 -14.43 4.35 -11.19
CA ASP A 291 -13.57 4.30 -10.02
C ASP A 291 -12.13 3.89 -10.40
N TYR A 292 -11.96 2.83 -11.18
CA TYR A 292 -10.65 2.39 -11.67
C TYR A 292 -9.97 3.45 -12.55
N VAL A 293 -10.71 4.06 -13.47
CA VAL A 293 -10.18 5.09 -14.38
C VAL A 293 -9.75 6.32 -13.57
N LEU A 294 -10.58 6.79 -12.66
CA LEU A 294 -10.26 7.94 -11.81
C LEU A 294 -9.08 7.65 -10.88
N GLY A 295 -8.99 6.44 -10.33
CA GLY A 295 -7.84 6.00 -9.53
C GLY A 295 -6.53 6.04 -10.31
N ALA A 296 -6.53 5.55 -11.54
CA ALA A 296 -5.37 5.61 -12.43
C ALA A 296 -5.00 7.06 -12.79
N VAL A 297 -5.98 7.90 -13.10
CA VAL A 297 -5.77 9.34 -13.39
C VAL A 297 -5.19 10.07 -12.17
N ALA A 298 -5.68 9.79 -10.96
CA ALA A 298 -5.17 10.38 -9.73
C ALA A 298 -3.69 10.00 -9.48
N LEU A 299 -3.33 8.75 -9.72
CA LEU A 299 -1.93 8.30 -9.63
C LEU A 299 -1.04 9.01 -10.66
N LEU A 300 -1.48 9.08 -11.91
CA LEU A 300 -0.76 9.76 -12.99
C LEU A 300 -0.61 11.28 -12.70
N PHE A 301 -1.63 11.90 -12.12
CA PHE A 301 -1.57 13.29 -11.68
C PHE A 301 -0.46 13.50 -10.63
N GLY A 302 -0.34 12.61 -9.63
CA GLY A 302 0.77 12.63 -8.69
C GLY A 302 2.13 12.57 -9.38
N VAL A 303 2.28 11.70 -10.38
CA VAL A 303 3.52 11.61 -11.17
C VAL A 303 3.77 12.89 -11.98
N ALA A 304 2.77 13.46 -12.63
CA ALA A 304 2.88 14.71 -13.36
C ALA A 304 3.36 15.87 -12.47
N MET A 305 2.89 15.91 -11.22
CA MET A 305 3.32 16.92 -10.25
C MET A 305 4.81 16.82 -9.89
N ILE A 306 5.45 15.64 -10.03
CA ILE A 306 6.91 15.53 -9.89
C ILE A 306 7.62 16.41 -10.90
N PHE A 307 7.19 16.41 -12.15
CA PHE A 307 7.80 17.22 -13.21
C PHE A 307 7.57 18.72 -12.96
N VAL A 308 6.35 19.09 -12.56
CA VAL A 308 6.00 20.50 -12.23
C VAL A 308 6.88 21.02 -11.09
N PHE A 309 7.02 20.28 -9.99
CA PHE A 309 7.85 20.73 -8.86
C PHE A 309 9.34 20.69 -9.19
N LYS A 310 9.82 19.74 -9.99
CA LYS A 310 11.22 19.73 -10.46
C LYS A 310 11.50 20.95 -11.37
N GLN A 311 10.56 21.33 -12.21
CA GLN A 311 10.72 22.53 -13.05
C GLN A 311 10.83 23.81 -12.18
N LYS A 312 10.02 23.92 -11.12
CA LYS A 312 10.08 25.04 -10.16
C LYS A 312 11.35 25.07 -9.30
N SER A 313 12.13 24.01 -9.30
CA SER A 313 13.39 23.85 -8.54
C SER A 313 14.63 24.01 -9.43
N ARG A 314 14.47 24.36 -10.71
CA ARG A 314 15.60 24.57 -11.61
C ARG A 314 16.40 25.80 -11.21
N PRO A 315 17.73 25.85 -11.53
CA PRO A 315 18.54 27.03 -11.38
C PRO A 315 17.95 28.24 -12.08
N LEU A 316 18.16 29.43 -11.52
CA LEU A 316 17.79 30.67 -12.18
C LEU A 316 18.70 30.89 -13.38
N ALA A 317 18.14 31.18 -14.56
CA ALA A 317 18.93 31.59 -15.71
C ALA A 317 19.25 33.10 -15.59
N LEU A 318 20.50 33.42 -15.34
CA LEU A 318 20.96 34.81 -15.28
C LEU A 318 21.55 35.21 -16.65
N PRO A 319 21.19 36.38 -17.21
CA PRO A 319 21.69 36.81 -18.52
C PRO A 319 23.20 37.06 -18.52
N ASP A 320 23.77 37.43 -17.38
CA ASP A 320 25.19 37.78 -17.22
C ASP A 320 26.02 36.64 -16.63
N ALA A 321 25.57 35.39 -16.71
CA ALA A 321 26.31 34.25 -16.23
C ALA A 321 27.61 34.04 -17.04
N PRO A 322 28.80 34.01 -16.41
CA PRO A 322 30.07 33.87 -17.13
C PRO A 322 30.21 32.46 -17.72
N ILE A 323 30.74 32.33 -18.94
CA ILE A 323 31.04 31.05 -19.56
C ILE A 323 32.33 30.46 -18.99
N TYR A 324 33.31 31.33 -18.74
CA TYR A 324 34.59 31.05 -18.08
C TYR A 324 34.86 32.12 -17.04
N TYR A 325 35.45 31.73 -15.92
CA TYR A 325 35.86 32.61 -14.85
C TYR A 325 37.24 32.17 -14.35
N ARG A 326 38.22 33.09 -14.34
CA ARG A 326 39.62 32.80 -14.02
C ARG A 326 39.93 33.01 -12.54
N ASP A 327 39.35 34.05 -11.94
CA ASP A 327 39.74 34.47 -10.61
C ASP A 327 39.19 33.50 -9.56
N ILE A 328 39.97 33.28 -8.49
CA ILE A 328 39.49 32.56 -7.34
C ILE A 328 38.48 33.44 -6.60
N PRO A 329 37.27 32.97 -6.32
CA PRO A 329 36.26 33.80 -5.62
C PRO A 329 36.76 34.24 -4.25
N GLU A 330 36.80 35.57 -4.05
CA GLU A 330 37.29 36.18 -2.81
C GLU A 330 36.57 35.66 -1.58
N GLY A 331 37.39 35.37 -0.55
CA GLY A 331 36.89 34.96 0.77
C GLY A 331 36.29 33.53 0.84
N TYR A 332 36.32 32.72 -0.23
CA TYR A 332 36.06 31.30 -0.12
C TYR A 332 37.30 30.52 0.22
N THR A 333 37.14 29.55 1.13
CA THR A 333 38.12 28.48 1.34
C THR A 333 37.73 27.26 0.52
N GLY A 334 38.66 26.35 0.26
CA GLY A 334 38.37 25.13 -0.49
C GLY A 334 37.19 24.34 0.07
N GLY A 335 37.13 24.21 1.40
CA GLY A 335 36.03 23.49 2.06
C GLY A 335 34.66 24.13 1.87
N GLU A 336 34.58 25.47 1.76
CA GLU A 336 33.32 26.22 1.60
C GLU A 336 32.79 26.22 0.17
N VAL A 337 33.61 25.86 -0.83
CA VAL A 337 33.21 25.78 -2.24
C VAL A 337 32.27 24.63 -2.52
N SER A 338 32.56 23.46 -1.97
CA SER A 338 31.84 22.23 -2.28
C SER A 338 30.30 22.32 -2.06
N PRO A 339 29.77 22.86 -0.95
CA PRO A 339 28.31 22.95 -0.77
C PRO A 339 27.62 23.83 -1.81
N MET A 340 28.29 24.87 -2.33
CA MET A 340 27.76 25.73 -3.36
C MET A 340 27.88 25.08 -4.75
N TYR A 341 29.03 24.54 -5.09
CA TYR A 341 29.29 23.89 -6.36
C TYR A 341 28.34 22.68 -6.61
N PHE A 342 28.13 21.86 -5.56
CA PHE A 342 27.25 20.68 -5.64
C PHE A 342 25.80 20.99 -5.23
N TYR A 343 25.39 22.27 -5.15
CA TYR A 343 24.05 22.61 -4.63
C TYR A 343 22.93 21.89 -5.35
N TYR A 344 22.90 21.87 -6.67
CA TYR A 344 21.86 21.22 -7.45
C TYR A 344 22.17 19.73 -7.78
N SER A 345 23.39 19.27 -7.46
CA SER A 345 23.75 17.86 -7.58
C SER A 345 23.16 17.03 -6.45
N SER A 346 22.95 15.74 -6.71
CA SER A 346 22.62 14.75 -5.66
C SER A 346 23.87 14.08 -5.10
N GLU A 347 25.05 14.49 -5.53
CA GLU A 347 26.33 13.95 -5.07
C GLU A 347 26.64 14.37 -3.62
N ASN A 348 27.34 13.50 -2.91
CA ASN A 348 27.83 13.83 -1.58
C ASN A 348 29.15 14.61 -1.77
N TYR A 349 29.22 15.81 -1.26
CA TYR A 349 30.36 16.73 -1.40
C TYR A 349 31.26 16.79 -0.15
N ILE A 350 30.92 16.05 0.89
CA ILE A 350 31.63 16.15 2.18
C ILE A 350 33.08 15.67 2.07
N ASP A 351 33.30 14.64 1.28
CA ASP A 351 34.61 14.05 1.08
C ASP A 351 35.55 15.02 0.33
N GLU A 352 35.05 15.62 -0.75
CA GLU A 352 35.74 16.66 -1.53
C GLU A 352 36.05 17.88 -0.67
N SER A 353 35.06 18.30 0.13
CA SER A 353 35.19 19.45 1.02
C SER A 353 36.24 19.23 2.12
N ILE A 354 36.23 18.07 2.81
CA ILE A 354 37.24 17.75 3.82
C ILE A 354 38.62 17.58 3.18
N SER A 355 38.71 16.94 2.01
CA SER A 355 39.99 16.77 1.30
C SER A 355 40.60 18.13 0.91
N ALA A 356 39.81 19.05 0.37
CA ALA A 356 40.26 20.40 0.07
C ALA A 356 40.70 21.17 1.33
N THR A 357 39.95 21.04 2.43
CA THR A 357 40.32 21.64 3.74
C THR A 357 41.63 21.07 4.24
N MET A 358 41.88 19.76 4.10
CA MET A 358 43.15 19.16 4.48
C MET A 358 44.32 19.68 3.62
N LEU A 359 44.14 19.87 2.31
CA LEU A 359 45.16 20.48 1.48
C LEU A 359 45.49 21.91 1.92
N GLU A 360 44.50 22.71 2.27
CA GLU A 360 44.74 24.04 2.84
C GLU A 360 45.50 24.00 4.15
N LEU A 361 45.18 23.04 5.04
CA LEU A 361 45.88 22.84 6.30
C LEU A 361 47.34 22.37 6.11
N VAL A 362 47.64 21.58 5.05
CA VAL A 362 49.02 21.25 4.66
C VAL A 362 49.73 22.52 4.25
N ARG A 363 49.18 23.33 3.35
CA ARG A 363 49.74 24.60 2.89
C ARG A 363 50.05 25.57 4.05
N LYS A 364 49.15 25.64 5.05
CA LYS A 364 49.31 26.45 6.23
C LYS A 364 50.19 25.79 7.31
N GLN A 365 50.79 24.64 7.04
CA GLN A 365 51.64 23.87 7.94
C GLN A 365 50.99 23.51 9.31
N TYR A 366 49.67 23.28 9.30
CA TYR A 366 48.95 22.74 10.47
C TYR A 366 49.01 21.22 10.50
N ILE A 367 49.07 20.59 9.36
CA ILE A 367 49.20 19.15 9.21
C ILE A 367 50.24 18.78 8.17
N SER A 368 50.83 17.60 8.31
CA SER A 368 51.71 16.98 7.31
C SER A 368 51.03 15.73 6.78
N ILE A 369 51.10 15.53 5.45
CA ILE A 369 50.61 14.32 4.78
C ILE A 369 51.77 13.75 3.98
N VAL A 370 52.19 12.53 4.30
CA VAL A 370 53.31 11.86 3.62
C VAL A 370 52.80 10.55 2.99
N PRO A 371 53.05 10.31 1.71
CA PRO A 371 52.68 9.06 1.08
C PRO A 371 53.45 7.88 1.69
N ASP A 372 52.76 6.80 2.00
CA ASP A 372 53.34 5.51 2.32
C ASP A 372 53.23 4.57 1.12
N GLU A 373 54.30 4.49 0.35
CA GLU A 373 54.35 3.68 -0.88
C GLU A 373 54.17 2.19 -0.61
N LYS A 374 54.64 1.69 0.56
CA LYS A 374 54.54 0.28 0.94
C LYS A 374 53.12 -0.10 1.32
N ALA A 375 52.41 0.78 2.06
CA ALA A 375 51.07 0.54 2.49
C ALA A 375 50.00 1.01 1.47
N LYS A 376 50.38 1.65 0.37
CA LYS A 376 49.50 2.34 -0.60
C LYS A 376 48.49 3.24 0.16
N SER A 377 48.96 4.03 1.09
CA SER A 377 48.17 4.85 2.02
C SER A 377 48.89 6.16 2.30
N ALA A 378 48.24 7.10 2.95
CA ALA A 378 48.86 8.29 3.49
C ALA A 378 49.07 8.17 4.99
N VAL A 379 50.16 8.76 5.45
CA VAL A 379 50.44 9.02 6.87
C VAL A 379 50.15 10.48 7.16
N VAL A 380 49.28 10.76 8.12
CA VAL A 380 48.88 12.11 8.51
C VAL A 380 49.44 12.39 9.89
N THR A 381 49.99 13.62 10.08
CA THR A 381 50.49 14.12 11.34
C THR A 381 49.93 15.51 11.58
N VAL A 382 49.34 15.77 12.75
CA VAL A 382 48.94 17.13 13.15
C VAL A 382 50.15 17.79 13.80
N LEU A 383 50.63 18.91 13.22
CA LEU A 383 51.87 19.59 13.60
C LEU A 383 51.62 20.65 14.67
N LYS A 384 50.54 21.40 14.56
CA LYS A 384 50.16 22.46 15.52
C LYS A 384 48.65 22.58 15.68
N LYS A 385 48.24 23.17 16.80
CA LYS A 385 46.84 23.58 17.04
C LYS A 385 46.71 25.07 16.74
N ASP A 386 45.47 25.48 16.43
CA ASP A 386 45.16 26.90 16.27
C ASP A 386 44.87 27.50 17.63
N GLU A 387 45.86 28.15 18.25
CA GLU A 387 45.77 28.80 19.57
C GLU A 387 45.31 30.25 19.46
N ASP A 388 45.57 30.91 18.31
CA ASP A 388 45.35 32.35 18.11
C ASP A 388 44.15 32.68 17.18
N ASP A 389 43.24 31.74 16.95
CA ASP A 389 42.07 31.92 16.07
C ASP A 389 42.39 32.34 14.63
N GLU A 390 43.53 31.91 14.09
CA GLU A 390 44.04 32.31 12.76
C GLU A 390 43.32 31.61 11.60
N ILE A 391 42.69 30.45 11.86
CA ILE A 391 42.06 29.67 10.80
C ILE A 391 40.54 29.60 10.97
N PRO A 392 39.78 29.44 9.85
CA PRO A 392 38.33 29.31 9.89
C PRO A 392 37.83 28.14 10.72
N THR A 393 36.65 28.30 11.34
CA THR A 393 36.04 27.30 12.24
C THR A 393 35.94 25.88 11.62
N HIS A 394 35.68 25.76 10.33
CA HIS A 394 35.59 24.44 9.69
C HIS A 394 36.98 23.76 9.60
N GLN A 395 38.06 24.51 9.43
CA GLN A 395 39.43 23.99 9.46
C GLN A 395 39.80 23.48 10.88
N LYS A 396 39.38 24.19 11.94
CA LYS A 396 39.53 23.71 13.34
C LYS A 396 38.83 22.37 13.57
N TYR A 397 37.61 22.20 13.03
CA TYR A 397 36.88 20.92 13.14
C TYR A 397 37.58 19.77 12.42
N VAL A 398 38.30 20.01 11.32
CA VAL A 398 39.13 18.97 10.69
C VAL A 398 40.32 18.63 11.59
N ILE A 399 41.00 19.62 12.18
CA ILE A 399 42.11 19.38 13.13
C ILE A 399 41.60 18.57 14.34
N GLU A 400 40.45 18.95 14.92
CA GLU A 400 39.83 18.20 16.06
C GLU A 400 39.52 16.75 15.64
N MET A 401 39.07 16.54 14.41
CA MET A 401 38.76 15.21 13.89
C MET A 401 40.01 14.34 13.76
N LEU A 402 41.13 14.91 13.32
CA LEU A 402 42.41 14.22 13.20
C LEU A 402 43.04 13.96 14.59
N LEU A 403 42.98 14.92 15.48
CA LEU A 403 43.45 14.77 16.88
C LEU A 403 42.63 13.76 17.70
N ALA A 404 41.41 13.46 17.28
CA ALA A 404 40.62 12.41 17.90
C ALA A 404 41.16 11.00 17.60
N VAL A 405 41.96 10.83 16.56
CA VAL A 405 42.61 9.57 16.19
C VAL A 405 43.91 9.37 16.92
N LYS A 406 44.77 10.42 16.90
CA LYS A 406 46.09 10.44 17.55
C LYS A 406 46.40 11.83 18.12
N PRO A 407 47.15 11.92 19.24
CA PRO A 407 47.60 13.19 19.82
C PRO A 407 48.49 14.00 18.88
N LEU A 408 48.66 15.28 19.23
CA LEU A 408 49.55 16.22 18.52
C LEU A 408 50.97 15.65 18.37
N GLY A 409 51.52 15.74 17.16
CA GLY A 409 52.86 15.24 16.81
C GLY A 409 52.92 13.73 16.53
N GLU A 410 51.87 12.96 16.82
CA GLU A 410 51.82 11.54 16.45
C GLU A 410 51.24 11.34 15.06
N SER A 411 51.86 10.42 14.32
CA SER A 411 51.43 10.06 12.97
C SER A 411 50.44 8.90 12.99
N PHE A 412 49.51 8.90 12.04
CA PHE A 412 48.57 7.80 11.83
C PHE A 412 48.29 7.59 10.33
N THR A 413 47.91 6.38 9.98
CA THR A 413 47.52 6.01 8.61
C THR A 413 46.01 6.24 8.37
N MET A 414 45.62 6.38 7.13
CA MET A 414 44.17 6.47 6.78
C MET A 414 43.37 5.22 7.20
N LYS A 415 44.01 4.05 7.28
CA LYS A 415 43.37 2.84 7.83
C LYS A 415 43.04 2.98 9.32
N GLN A 416 43.93 3.63 10.10
CA GLN A 416 43.67 3.91 11.52
C GLN A 416 42.55 4.95 11.68
N PHE A 417 42.49 5.95 10.81
CA PHE A 417 41.37 6.89 10.75
C PHE A 417 40.03 6.17 10.49
N GLU A 418 40.01 5.27 9.51
CA GLU A 418 38.84 4.46 9.18
C GLU A 418 38.41 3.57 10.35
N ALA A 419 39.38 2.89 10.99
CA ALA A 419 39.12 2.06 12.18
C ALA A 419 38.56 2.89 13.34
N PHE A 420 39.08 4.10 13.57
CA PHE A 420 38.54 5.01 14.58
C PHE A 420 37.07 5.35 14.29
N GLY A 421 36.72 5.70 13.06
CA GLY A 421 35.36 6.03 12.65
C GLY A 421 34.39 4.85 12.83
N LYS A 422 34.83 3.63 12.50
CA LYS A 422 34.04 2.40 12.75
C LYS A 422 33.79 2.13 14.22
N ASN A 423 34.82 2.35 15.05
CA ASN A 423 34.75 2.10 16.50
C ASN A 423 34.02 3.23 17.27
N ASN A 424 33.94 4.43 16.71
CA ASN A 424 33.34 5.62 17.34
C ASN A 424 32.31 6.31 16.45
N PRO A 425 31.29 5.59 15.95
CA PRO A 425 30.39 6.11 14.91
C PRO A 425 29.66 7.38 15.31
N GLY A 426 29.10 7.43 16.52
CA GLY A 426 28.36 8.60 17.00
C GLY A 426 29.25 9.85 17.20
N LYS A 427 30.55 9.68 17.56
CA LYS A 427 31.50 10.78 17.64
C LYS A 427 31.83 11.32 16.24
N MET A 428 32.11 10.44 15.31
CA MET A 428 32.44 10.80 13.92
C MET A 428 31.28 11.54 13.25
N ILE A 429 30.04 11.04 13.38
CA ILE A 429 28.84 11.69 12.80
C ILE A 429 28.69 13.12 13.34
N ARG A 430 28.83 13.32 14.65
CA ARG A 430 28.73 14.65 15.25
C ARG A 430 29.82 15.61 14.77
N MET A 431 31.07 15.14 14.63
CA MET A 431 32.17 15.96 14.12
C MET A 431 31.95 16.40 12.68
N VAL A 432 31.54 15.46 11.81
CA VAL A 432 31.21 15.77 10.41
C VAL A 432 30.00 16.69 10.30
N GLN A 433 29.00 16.56 11.20
CA GLN A 433 27.86 17.47 11.23
C GLN A 433 28.27 18.90 11.59
N LYS A 434 29.12 19.07 12.62
CA LYS A 434 29.67 20.39 12.97
C LYS A 434 30.46 20.99 11.79
N TYR A 435 31.31 20.20 11.16
CA TYR A 435 32.04 20.62 9.96
C TYR A 435 31.09 21.07 8.85
N ARG A 436 30.06 20.27 8.54
CA ARG A 436 29.05 20.59 7.51
C ARG A 436 28.32 21.89 7.79
N GLU A 437 27.99 22.16 9.04
CA GLU A 437 27.35 23.40 9.42
C GLU A 437 28.30 24.60 9.24
N ALA A 438 29.57 24.42 9.61
CA ALA A 438 30.58 25.48 9.51
C ALA A 438 30.89 25.89 8.06
N ILE A 439 31.05 24.95 7.14
CA ILE A 439 31.34 25.26 5.72
C ILE A 439 30.17 25.95 5.00
N MET A 440 28.94 25.90 5.56
CA MET A 440 27.78 26.58 5.01
C MET A 440 27.58 28.00 5.57
N ASN A 441 28.28 28.37 6.62
CA ASN A 441 28.00 29.60 7.37
C ASN A 441 28.26 30.88 6.55
N LYS A 442 29.30 30.90 5.71
CA LYS A 442 29.58 32.05 4.84
C LYS A 442 28.42 32.30 3.86
N SER A 443 28.12 31.34 3.03
CA SER A 443 27.05 31.47 2.03
C SER A 443 25.68 31.73 2.64
N LYS A 444 25.42 31.27 3.88
CA LYS A 444 24.19 31.61 4.62
C LYS A 444 24.18 33.08 5.05
N ARG A 445 25.29 33.62 5.58
CA ARG A 445 25.41 35.03 5.98
C ARG A 445 25.26 35.97 4.82
N GLU A 446 25.79 35.62 3.66
CA GLU A 446 25.70 36.40 2.44
C GLU A 446 24.33 36.27 1.72
N GLY A 447 23.43 35.49 2.28
CA GLY A 447 22.07 35.34 1.75
C GLY A 447 22.01 34.56 0.44
N ALA A 448 23.01 33.72 0.16
CA ALA A 448 23.07 32.90 -1.05
C ALA A 448 21.96 31.82 -1.08
N TYR A 449 21.59 31.30 0.11
CA TYR A 449 20.55 30.32 0.25
C TYR A 449 19.19 30.95 0.59
N PRO A 450 18.07 30.44 0.04
CA PRO A 450 16.75 30.93 0.42
C PRO A 450 16.45 30.58 1.88
N LYS A 451 15.84 31.52 2.62
CA LYS A 451 15.51 31.36 4.05
C LYS A 451 14.60 30.18 4.33
N LYS A 452 13.75 29.78 3.40
CA LYS A 452 12.83 28.64 3.50
C LYS A 452 12.77 27.90 2.17
N ASN A 453 12.65 26.59 2.23
CA ASN A 453 12.39 25.79 1.04
C ASN A 453 10.91 25.85 0.65
N GLN A 454 10.53 26.94 -0.04
CA GLN A 454 9.15 27.16 -0.49
C GLN A 454 8.64 26.05 -1.43
N VAL A 455 9.53 25.43 -2.21
CA VAL A 455 9.15 24.33 -3.11
C VAL A 455 8.75 23.10 -2.30
N LEU A 456 9.55 22.73 -1.30
CA LEU A 456 9.25 21.59 -0.42
C LEU A 456 7.98 21.82 0.40
N GLU A 457 7.73 23.06 0.86
CA GLU A 457 6.49 23.38 1.58
C GLU A 457 5.25 23.26 0.68
N LYS A 458 5.37 23.62 -0.61
CA LYS A 458 4.31 23.39 -1.59
C LYS A 458 4.11 21.90 -1.86
N VAL A 459 5.20 21.12 -1.95
CA VAL A 459 5.13 19.65 -2.08
C VAL A 459 4.40 19.05 -0.88
N LYS A 460 4.79 19.42 0.35
CA LYS A 460 4.12 18.90 1.57
C LYS A 460 2.63 19.22 1.57
N ARG A 461 2.24 20.48 1.27
CA ARG A 461 0.82 20.86 1.19
C ARG A 461 0.06 20.07 0.13
N PHE A 462 0.65 19.87 -1.04
CA PHE A 462 0.07 19.03 -2.09
C PHE A 462 -0.15 17.58 -1.60
N VAL A 463 0.87 16.97 -1.01
CA VAL A 463 0.78 15.60 -0.48
C VAL A 463 -0.26 15.49 0.62
N THR A 464 -0.28 16.43 1.58
CA THR A 464 -1.30 16.47 2.64
C THR A 464 -2.70 16.58 2.04
N GLY A 465 -2.88 17.45 1.02
CA GLY A 465 -4.15 17.54 0.29
C GLY A 465 -4.57 16.21 -0.34
N CYS A 466 -3.66 15.53 -1.03
CA CYS A 466 -3.94 14.21 -1.63
C CYS A 466 -4.33 13.17 -0.59
N VAL A 467 -3.61 13.11 0.54
CA VAL A 467 -3.89 12.14 1.61
C VAL A 467 -5.24 12.44 2.27
N VAL A 468 -5.50 13.69 2.65
CA VAL A 468 -6.77 14.07 3.30
C VAL A 468 -7.96 13.84 2.37
N SER A 469 -7.85 14.27 1.09
CA SER A 469 -8.91 14.03 0.12
C SER A 469 -9.12 12.54 -0.16
N GLY A 470 -8.03 11.77 -0.28
CA GLY A 470 -8.12 10.34 -0.49
C GLY A 470 -8.79 9.60 0.66
N VAL A 471 -8.44 9.95 1.91
CA VAL A 471 -9.11 9.38 3.10
C VAL A 471 -10.58 9.78 3.13
N ALA A 472 -10.91 11.04 2.85
CA ALA A 472 -12.31 11.49 2.80
C ALA A 472 -13.12 10.72 1.74
N VAL A 473 -12.55 10.51 0.55
CA VAL A 473 -13.19 9.70 -0.51
C VAL A 473 -13.43 8.28 -0.04
N ILE A 474 -12.44 7.62 0.61
CA ILE A 474 -12.58 6.24 1.10
C ILE A 474 -13.69 6.15 2.17
N VAL A 475 -13.75 7.09 3.10
CA VAL A 475 -14.78 7.12 4.15
C VAL A 475 -16.17 7.32 3.55
N LEU A 476 -16.32 8.32 2.66
CA LEU A 476 -17.61 8.57 1.97
C LEU A 476 -18.01 7.39 1.09
N SER A 477 -17.03 6.74 0.44
CA SER A 477 -17.23 5.53 -0.35
C SER A 477 -17.70 4.36 0.51
N GLY A 478 -17.18 4.22 1.73
CA GLY A 478 -17.65 3.22 2.69
C GLY A 478 -19.13 3.43 3.06
N PHE A 479 -19.53 4.67 3.32
CA PHE A 479 -20.95 5.01 3.54
C PHE A 479 -21.80 4.74 2.29
N ALA A 480 -21.33 5.15 1.11
CA ALA A 480 -22.05 4.92 -0.15
C ALA A 480 -22.19 3.41 -0.44
N ASN A 481 -21.17 2.62 -0.18
CA ASN A 481 -21.23 1.17 -0.33
C ASN A 481 -22.23 0.53 0.64
N PHE A 482 -22.27 1.01 1.87
CA PHE A 482 -23.24 0.52 2.87
C PHE A 482 -24.69 0.81 2.48
N PHE A 483 -25.01 2.03 1.96
CA PHE A 483 -26.37 2.43 1.63
C PHE A 483 -26.79 2.09 0.20
N PHE A 484 -25.87 2.05 -0.76
CA PHE A 484 -26.16 1.95 -2.20
C PHE A 484 -25.43 0.79 -2.89
N GLY A 485 -24.69 -0.03 -2.14
CA GLY A 485 -23.90 -1.13 -2.70
C GLY A 485 -22.76 -0.72 -3.64
N GLN A 486 -22.39 0.57 -3.67
CA GLN A 486 -21.38 1.11 -4.60
C GLN A 486 -20.51 2.17 -3.93
N GLY A 487 -19.21 2.14 -4.21
CA GLY A 487 -18.25 3.08 -3.66
C GLY A 487 -17.08 3.35 -4.62
N MET A 488 -16.38 4.47 -4.41
CA MET A 488 -15.21 4.90 -5.18
C MET A 488 -13.91 4.76 -4.37
N THR A 489 -13.61 3.58 -3.86
CA THR A 489 -12.45 3.31 -3.00
C THR A 489 -11.13 3.35 -3.76
N VAL A 490 -11.08 2.89 -5.00
CA VAL A 490 -9.88 2.87 -5.85
C VAL A 490 -9.41 4.29 -6.17
N PHE A 491 -10.34 5.21 -6.41
CA PHE A 491 -10.03 6.62 -6.60
C PHE A 491 -9.35 7.25 -5.36
N GLY A 492 -9.90 6.99 -4.16
CA GLY A 492 -9.30 7.45 -2.90
C GLY A 492 -7.88 6.91 -2.69
N VAL A 493 -7.66 5.61 -2.94
CA VAL A 493 -6.35 4.97 -2.89
C VAL A 493 -5.39 5.58 -3.92
N GLY A 494 -5.86 5.83 -5.14
CA GLY A 494 -5.09 6.49 -6.20
C GLY A 494 -4.57 7.87 -5.81
N LEU A 495 -5.40 8.69 -5.15
CA LEU A 495 -5.00 10.00 -4.61
C LEU A 495 -3.89 9.88 -3.56
N ILE A 496 -4.04 8.98 -2.59
CA ILE A 496 -3.05 8.76 -1.54
C ILE A 496 -1.72 8.29 -2.13
N LEU A 497 -1.75 7.27 -2.99
CA LEU A 497 -0.54 6.73 -3.62
C LEU A 497 0.14 7.77 -4.52
N GLY A 498 -0.62 8.53 -5.31
CA GLY A 498 -0.09 9.62 -6.15
C GLY A 498 0.63 10.70 -5.32
N GLY A 499 0.05 11.08 -4.18
CA GLY A 499 0.68 11.98 -3.23
C GLY A 499 1.97 11.41 -2.63
N LEU A 500 1.95 10.17 -2.16
CA LEU A 500 3.11 9.50 -1.55
C LEU A 500 4.24 9.29 -2.55
N VAL A 501 3.94 8.90 -3.77
CA VAL A 501 4.94 8.79 -4.86
C VAL A 501 5.57 10.15 -5.13
N SER A 502 4.77 11.22 -5.22
CA SER A 502 5.30 12.58 -5.37
C SER A 502 6.24 12.94 -4.23
N TYR A 503 5.87 12.65 -2.99
CA TYR A 503 6.71 12.92 -1.82
C TYR A 503 8.03 12.15 -1.87
N PHE A 504 7.99 10.85 -2.18
CA PHE A 504 9.19 10.01 -2.25
C PHE A 504 10.25 10.59 -3.21
N PHE A 505 9.82 11.11 -4.37
CA PHE A 505 10.74 11.70 -5.34
C PHE A 505 11.13 13.16 -5.05
N LEU A 506 10.35 13.88 -4.24
CA LEU A 506 10.50 15.31 -4.02
C LEU A 506 10.93 15.70 -2.60
N HIS A 507 10.96 14.77 -1.62
CA HIS A 507 11.28 15.09 -0.23
C HIS A 507 12.70 15.71 -0.05
N LYS A 508 13.61 15.45 -0.99
CA LYS A 508 14.97 16.02 -1.03
C LYS A 508 15.12 17.18 -2.02
N ILE A 509 14.01 17.69 -2.56
CA ILE A 509 14.07 18.77 -3.55
C ILE A 509 14.64 20.02 -2.91
N LYS A 510 15.61 20.63 -3.59
CA LYS A 510 16.20 21.89 -3.17
C LYS A 510 15.49 23.05 -3.88
N PRO A 511 15.27 24.19 -3.21
CA PRO A 511 14.73 25.38 -3.86
C PRO A 511 15.77 26.00 -4.80
N PRO A 512 15.38 26.83 -5.77
CA PRO A 512 16.34 27.65 -6.50
C PRO A 512 17.11 28.55 -5.52
N LEU A 513 18.39 28.77 -5.81
CA LEU A 513 19.23 29.74 -5.07
C LEU A 513 18.64 31.17 -5.18
N THR A 514 19.03 32.06 -4.29
CA THR A 514 18.79 33.48 -4.49
C THR A 514 19.58 33.99 -5.68
N VAL A 515 19.30 35.20 -6.16
CA VAL A 515 20.07 35.81 -7.26
C VAL A 515 21.58 35.87 -6.90
N THR A 516 21.91 36.26 -5.66
CA THR A 516 23.30 36.28 -5.17
C THR A 516 23.89 34.87 -5.18
N GLY A 517 23.18 33.89 -4.63
CA GLY A 517 23.67 32.50 -4.63
C GLY A 517 23.79 31.89 -6.02
N GLN A 518 22.90 32.26 -6.96
CA GLN A 518 23.01 31.80 -8.35
C GLN A 518 24.23 32.40 -9.05
N LYS A 519 24.54 33.68 -8.82
CA LYS A 519 25.78 34.30 -9.34
C LYS A 519 27.04 33.58 -8.83
N GLU A 520 27.08 33.26 -7.56
CA GLU A 520 28.21 32.50 -6.96
C GLU A 520 28.31 31.09 -7.54
N TYR A 521 27.17 30.40 -7.66
CA TYR A 521 27.10 29.09 -8.30
C TYR A 521 27.62 29.11 -9.73
N ASP A 522 27.17 30.11 -10.55
CA ASP A 522 27.56 30.25 -11.95
C ASP A 522 29.07 30.57 -12.08
N LYS A 523 29.62 31.45 -11.21
CA LYS A 523 31.07 31.75 -11.18
C LYS A 523 31.90 30.50 -10.85
N LEU A 524 31.51 29.73 -9.81
CA LEU A 524 32.20 28.51 -9.44
C LEU A 524 32.19 27.45 -10.54
N HIS A 525 31.07 27.31 -11.24
CA HIS A 525 30.98 26.39 -12.39
C HIS A 525 31.79 26.89 -13.58
N ALA A 526 31.82 28.19 -13.82
CA ALA A 526 32.65 28.79 -14.85
C ALA A 526 34.15 28.65 -14.53
N LEU A 527 34.56 28.77 -13.26
CA LEU A 527 35.91 28.50 -12.79
C LEU A 527 36.27 26.99 -12.99
N GLY A 528 35.39 26.09 -12.57
CA GLY A 528 35.60 24.66 -12.80
C GLY A 528 35.73 24.29 -14.27
N LYS A 529 34.95 24.94 -15.14
CA LYS A 529 35.07 24.77 -16.59
C LYS A 529 36.42 25.33 -17.12
N TYR A 530 36.80 26.52 -16.67
CA TYR A 530 38.11 27.10 -17.03
C TYR A 530 39.25 26.15 -16.68
N MET A 531 39.31 25.67 -15.43
CA MET A 531 40.34 24.76 -14.97
C MET A 531 40.39 23.42 -15.73
N GLN A 532 39.30 22.97 -16.32
CA GLN A 532 39.22 21.74 -17.08
C GLN A 532 39.59 21.91 -18.56
N GLU A 533 39.50 23.10 -19.11
CA GLU A 533 39.60 23.37 -20.56
C GLU A 533 40.74 24.35 -20.91
N PHE A 534 41.49 24.89 -19.93
CA PHE A 534 42.45 26.00 -20.19
C PHE A 534 43.53 25.63 -21.16
N SER A 535 44.03 24.39 -21.22
CA SER A 535 45.06 23.98 -22.16
C SER A 535 44.59 23.94 -23.62
N MET A 536 43.27 24.02 -23.86
CA MET A 536 42.66 24.03 -25.18
C MET A 536 42.32 25.47 -25.67
N MET A 537 42.63 26.49 -24.89
CA MET A 537 42.34 27.90 -25.24
C MET A 537 43.54 28.52 -25.93
N GLU A 538 43.37 28.93 -27.22
CA GLU A 538 44.48 29.40 -28.10
C GLU A 538 45.12 30.72 -27.68
N ASP A 539 44.50 31.57 -26.83
CA ASP A 539 44.93 32.96 -26.53
C ASP A 539 45.11 33.27 -25.02
N HIS A 540 45.47 32.30 -24.20
CA HIS A 540 45.54 32.56 -22.75
C HIS A 540 46.97 32.45 -22.21
N GLU A 541 47.41 33.54 -21.55
CA GLU A 541 48.61 33.49 -20.70
C GLU A 541 48.44 32.35 -19.69
N ILE A 542 49.44 31.47 -19.63
CA ILE A 542 49.48 30.39 -18.66
C ILE A 542 49.60 31.03 -17.27
N PRO A 543 48.69 30.70 -16.32
CA PRO A 543 48.74 31.28 -14.97
C PRO A 543 50.07 31.00 -14.31
N GLU A 544 50.56 31.97 -13.49
CA GLU A 544 51.75 31.75 -12.66
C GLU A 544 51.59 30.51 -11.76
N LEU A 545 52.71 29.86 -11.53
CA LEU A 545 52.72 28.55 -10.82
C LEU A 545 52.06 28.61 -9.42
N VAL A 546 52.18 29.77 -8.76
CA VAL A 546 51.55 30.03 -7.43
C VAL A 546 50.02 29.95 -7.46
N LEU A 547 49.36 30.36 -8.56
CA LEU A 547 47.91 30.26 -8.72
C LEU A 547 47.43 28.82 -8.83
N TRP A 548 48.30 27.91 -9.30
CA TRP A 548 47.91 26.51 -9.45
C TRP A 548 47.73 25.77 -8.12
N GLU A 549 48.39 26.20 -7.07
CA GLU A 549 48.14 25.62 -5.73
C GLU A 549 46.71 25.88 -5.27
N ASP A 550 46.25 27.12 -5.43
CA ASP A 550 44.86 27.47 -5.12
C ASP A 550 43.88 26.76 -6.05
N TYR A 551 44.14 26.70 -7.36
CA TYR A 551 43.32 25.97 -8.31
C TYR A 551 43.19 24.48 -7.95
N MET A 552 44.26 23.84 -7.47
CA MET A 552 44.24 22.42 -7.07
C MET A 552 43.39 22.21 -5.82
N VAL A 553 43.42 23.11 -4.84
CA VAL A 553 42.54 23.09 -3.68
C VAL A 553 41.07 23.21 -4.11
N PHE A 554 40.75 24.19 -4.97
CA PHE A 554 39.40 24.39 -5.51
C PHE A 554 38.97 23.23 -6.42
N ALA A 555 39.84 22.71 -7.28
CA ALA A 555 39.55 21.55 -8.10
C ALA A 555 39.26 20.29 -7.27
N THR A 556 39.97 20.11 -6.15
CA THR A 556 39.65 19.04 -5.18
C THR A 556 38.27 19.25 -4.55
N ALA A 557 37.96 20.48 -4.13
CA ALA A 557 36.65 20.84 -3.58
C ALA A 557 35.50 20.61 -4.57
N MET A 558 35.78 20.76 -5.88
CA MET A 558 34.82 20.56 -6.98
C MET A 558 34.82 19.11 -7.54
N GLY A 559 35.67 18.23 -7.05
CA GLY A 559 35.79 16.84 -7.52
C GLY A 559 36.34 16.70 -8.95
N ILE A 560 37.11 17.69 -9.41
CA ILE A 560 37.69 17.74 -10.78
C ILE A 560 39.20 17.72 -10.80
N ALA A 561 39.85 17.51 -9.64
CA ALA A 561 41.30 17.57 -9.50
C ALA A 561 42.10 16.72 -10.52
N ASP A 562 41.64 15.47 -10.79
CA ASP A 562 42.31 14.59 -11.79
C ASP A 562 42.27 15.16 -13.19
N LYS A 563 41.21 15.87 -13.56
CA LYS A 563 41.11 16.51 -14.91
C LYS A 563 42.03 17.71 -14.99
N VAL A 564 42.09 18.52 -13.92
CA VAL A 564 42.95 19.69 -13.86
C VAL A 564 44.41 19.27 -13.86
N ALA A 565 44.80 18.23 -13.12
CA ALA A 565 46.16 17.68 -13.17
C ALA A 565 46.57 17.25 -14.58
N LYS A 566 45.71 16.60 -15.35
CA LYS A 566 45.96 16.25 -16.76
C LYS A 566 46.16 17.47 -17.65
N GLN A 567 45.40 18.55 -17.42
CA GLN A 567 45.56 19.80 -18.17
C GLN A 567 46.88 20.46 -17.87
N LEU A 568 47.34 20.40 -16.61
CA LEU A 568 48.66 20.88 -16.22
C LEU A 568 49.81 20.08 -16.88
N GLU A 569 49.70 18.76 -16.97
CA GLU A 569 50.67 17.92 -17.66
C GLU A 569 50.77 18.23 -19.16
N ILE A 570 49.69 18.75 -19.77
CA ILE A 570 49.68 19.20 -21.17
C ILE A 570 50.32 20.56 -21.30
N ALA A 571 50.00 21.50 -20.41
CA ALA A 571 50.52 22.88 -20.47
C ALA A 571 51.98 23.01 -20.08
N TYR A 572 52.45 22.12 -19.20
CA TYR A 572 53.83 22.11 -18.69
C TYR A 572 54.46 20.73 -18.88
N PRO A 573 54.88 20.35 -20.12
CA PRO A 573 55.45 19.04 -20.39
C PRO A 573 56.71 18.74 -19.62
N GLU A 574 57.46 19.80 -19.19
CA GLU A 574 58.66 19.71 -18.38
C GLU A 574 58.43 19.03 -17.02
N PHE A 575 57.23 19.10 -16.47
CA PHE A 575 56.92 18.39 -15.21
C PHE A 575 57.02 16.88 -15.31
N LYS A 576 56.92 16.30 -16.51
CA LYS A 576 57.12 14.86 -16.71
C LYS A 576 58.56 14.41 -16.55
N THR A 577 59.50 15.32 -16.75
CA THR A 577 60.94 15.04 -16.77
C THR A 577 61.67 15.53 -15.52
N MET A 578 61.07 16.37 -14.70
CA MET A 578 61.65 16.91 -13.47
C MET A 578 61.63 15.89 -12.33
N SER A 579 62.73 15.79 -11.57
CA SER A 579 62.81 14.95 -10.37
C SER A 579 62.36 15.75 -9.15
N ALA A 580 61.85 15.08 -8.10
CA ALA A 580 61.40 15.70 -6.84
C ALA A 580 62.49 16.60 -6.16
N ARG A 581 63.79 16.37 -6.49
CA ARG A 581 64.92 17.17 -5.96
C ARG A 581 65.08 18.54 -6.65
N SER A 582 64.39 18.78 -7.79
CA SER A 582 64.50 20.04 -8.55
C SER A 582 63.62 21.16 -7.98
N PHE A 583 62.89 20.90 -6.89
CA PHE A 583 61.85 21.79 -6.33
C PHE A 583 62.19 22.28 -4.92
N ASP A 584 63.45 22.43 -4.58
CA ASP A 584 63.89 22.89 -3.24
C ASP A 584 63.30 24.25 -2.80
N ASN A 585 62.65 24.99 -3.71
CA ASN A 585 61.98 26.28 -3.46
C ASN A 585 60.45 26.27 -3.72
N MET A 586 59.84 25.12 -3.99
CA MET A 586 58.40 25.04 -4.19
C MET A 586 57.69 24.43 -2.98
N ASP A 587 56.50 24.94 -2.67
CA ASP A 587 55.69 24.45 -1.53
C ASP A 587 55.39 22.95 -1.69
N GLY A 588 55.49 22.25 -0.56
CA GLY A 588 55.41 20.79 -0.50
C GLY A 588 54.11 20.17 -1.09
N LEU A 589 53.06 20.97 -1.27
CA LEU A 589 51.78 20.54 -1.84
C LEU A 589 51.87 20.21 -3.32
N PHE A 590 52.61 21.03 -4.08
CA PHE A 590 52.80 20.86 -5.51
C PHE A 590 53.65 19.61 -5.82
N ILE A 591 54.72 19.42 -5.03
CA ILE A 591 55.59 18.24 -5.12
C ILE A 591 54.77 16.97 -4.78
N LEU A 592 53.96 17.04 -3.73
CA LEU A 592 53.12 15.93 -3.30
C LEU A 592 52.10 15.50 -4.37
N TYR A 593 51.49 16.46 -5.05
CA TYR A 593 50.45 16.22 -6.04
C TYR A 593 50.99 15.68 -7.38
N PHE A 594 52.10 16.20 -7.85
CA PHE A 594 52.69 15.87 -9.17
C PHE A 594 53.64 14.69 -9.15
N PHE A 595 54.44 14.51 -8.10
CA PHE A 595 55.53 13.54 -8.07
C PHE A 595 55.22 12.27 -7.27
N SER A 596 54.13 12.21 -6.60
CA SER A 596 53.69 10.98 -5.95
C SER A 596 52.51 10.34 -6.72
N PRO A 597 52.76 9.31 -7.57
CA PRO A 597 51.68 8.55 -8.17
C PRO A 597 50.71 8.00 -7.15
N SER A 598 51.21 7.69 -5.95
CA SER A 598 50.42 7.28 -4.80
C SER A 598 49.49 8.39 -4.29
N PHE A 599 49.88 9.65 -4.34
CA PHE A 599 49.06 10.78 -3.95
C PHE A 599 47.99 11.12 -4.99
N ARG A 600 48.27 10.99 -6.28
CA ARG A 600 47.29 11.10 -7.37
C ARG A 600 46.19 10.06 -7.24
N VAL A 601 46.53 8.83 -6.88
CA VAL A 601 45.55 7.76 -6.59
C VAL A 601 44.79 8.05 -5.28
N MET A 602 45.44 8.74 -4.33
CA MET A 602 44.84 9.06 -3.02
C MET A 602 43.93 10.31 -3.04
N SER A 603 44.33 11.36 -3.81
CA SER A 603 43.54 12.61 -3.87
C SER A 603 42.28 12.46 -4.71
N GLY A 604 42.28 11.57 -5.72
CA GLY A 604 41.13 11.39 -6.62
C GLY A 604 40.16 10.28 -6.22
N LEU A 605 40.62 9.20 -5.59
CA LEU A 605 39.77 8.01 -5.39
C LEU A 605 39.81 7.39 -3.99
N ASN A 606 40.94 7.40 -3.27
CA ASN A 606 41.06 6.63 -2.02
C ASN A 606 40.91 7.46 -0.77
N PHE A 607 41.35 8.72 -0.75
CA PHE A 607 41.18 9.60 0.43
C PHE A 607 39.72 9.98 0.62
N VAL A 608 39.07 10.41 -0.47
CA VAL A 608 37.63 10.71 -0.56
C VAL A 608 36.80 9.47 -0.22
N GLY A 609 37.14 8.30 -0.81
CA GLY A 609 36.41 7.06 -0.54
C GLY A 609 36.51 6.56 0.89
N ASN A 610 37.62 6.85 1.59
CA ASN A 610 37.80 6.44 2.98
C ASN A 610 36.88 7.20 3.96
N ILE A 611 36.69 8.51 3.77
CA ILE A 611 35.78 9.31 4.61
C ILE A 611 34.33 8.87 4.36
N SER A 612 33.91 8.72 3.11
CA SER A 612 32.59 8.18 2.75
C SER A 612 32.34 6.78 3.33
N ASN A 613 33.33 5.92 3.33
CA ASN A 613 33.22 4.58 3.91
C ASN A 613 33.09 4.63 5.42
N VAL A 614 33.85 5.50 6.10
CA VAL A 614 33.73 5.75 7.53
C VAL A 614 32.33 6.26 7.88
N LEU A 615 31.81 7.24 7.13
CA LEU A 615 30.47 7.78 7.34
C LEU A 615 29.37 6.76 7.06
N ARG A 616 29.51 5.96 5.99
CA ARG A 616 28.55 4.88 5.69
C ARG A 616 28.51 3.82 6.78
N SER A 617 29.68 3.38 7.26
CA SER A 617 29.78 2.41 8.34
C SER A 617 29.27 2.97 9.67
N ALA A 618 29.58 4.24 9.97
CA ALA A 618 29.08 4.93 11.15
C ALA A 618 27.54 5.06 11.14
N ASN A 619 26.96 5.48 10.02
CA ASN A 619 25.51 5.58 9.85
C ASN A 619 24.83 4.20 9.90
N ALA A 620 25.44 3.14 9.36
CA ALA A 620 24.93 1.78 9.42
C ALA A 620 24.94 1.26 10.86
N ALA A 621 26.03 1.51 11.61
CA ALA A 621 26.14 1.12 13.03
C ALA A 621 25.11 1.85 13.90
N GLU A 622 24.87 3.14 13.66
CA GLU A 622 23.85 3.92 14.38
C GLU A 622 22.43 3.42 14.11
N ARG A 623 22.12 3.11 12.86
CA ARG A 623 20.82 2.50 12.49
C ARG A 623 20.62 1.13 13.15
N ALA A 624 21.66 0.30 13.22
CA ALA A 624 21.61 -1.01 13.88
C ALA A 624 21.37 -0.85 15.40
N LEU A 625 22.00 0.13 16.04
CA LEU A 625 21.79 0.46 17.46
C LEU A 625 20.35 0.95 17.72
N HIS A 626 19.81 1.80 16.85
CA HIS A 626 18.42 2.26 16.94
C HIS A 626 17.43 1.12 16.72
N ALA A 627 17.63 0.28 15.71
CA ALA A 627 16.80 -0.92 15.46
C ALA A 627 16.83 -1.89 16.64
N GLY A 628 18.01 -2.10 17.26
CA GLY A 628 18.15 -2.93 18.45
C GLY A 628 17.44 -2.35 19.70
N ARG A 629 17.40 -1.02 19.83
CA ARG A 629 16.63 -0.34 20.91
C ARG A 629 15.14 -0.45 20.70
N ILE A 630 14.65 -0.31 19.47
CA ILE A 630 13.22 -0.48 19.11
C ILE A 630 12.80 -1.95 19.35
N ALA A 631 13.61 -2.93 18.94
CA ALA A 631 13.33 -4.34 19.17
C ALA A 631 13.29 -4.69 20.66
N LYS A 632 14.20 -4.13 21.48
CA LYS A 632 14.15 -4.28 22.96
C LYS A 632 12.95 -3.57 23.59
N GLY A 633 12.51 -2.43 23.04
CA GLY A 633 11.30 -1.74 23.50
C GLY A 633 10.01 -2.49 23.17
N LEU A 634 9.93 -3.12 22.00
CA LEU A 634 8.79 -3.96 21.59
C LEU A 634 8.77 -5.31 22.34
N GLY A 635 9.92 -5.91 22.64
CA GLY A 635 9.99 -7.15 23.41
C GLY A 635 9.54 -6.98 24.88
N GLY A 636 9.56 -5.76 25.43
CA GLY A 636 8.99 -5.45 26.74
C GLY A 636 7.49 -5.19 26.76
N MET A 637 6.85 -4.97 25.60
CA MET A 637 5.39 -4.73 25.46
C MET A 637 4.56 -6.00 25.19
N VAL A 638 5.19 -7.10 24.80
CA VAL A 638 4.49 -8.36 24.47
C VAL A 638 4.26 -9.26 25.70
N GLY A 639 4.77 -8.86 26.88
CA GLY A 639 4.61 -9.61 28.14
C GLY A 639 3.46 -9.13 29.06
N GLY A 640 2.67 -8.14 28.67
CA GLY A 640 1.53 -7.64 29.46
C GLY A 640 0.21 -8.09 28.85
N GLY A 641 -0.47 -9.07 29.49
CA GLY A 641 -1.77 -9.57 29.06
C GLY A 641 -2.83 -8.45 29.03
N PHE A 642 -3.43 -8.23 27.88
CA PHE A 642 -4.63 -7.40 27.74
C PHE A 642 -5.85 -8.21 28.16
N HIS A 643 -6.40 -7.92 29.34
CA HIS A 643 -7.78 -8.21 29.65
C HIS A 643 -8.66 -7.18 28.90
N GLY A 644 -9.29 -7.63 27.80
CA GLY A 644 -10.24 -6.85 27.04
C GLY A 644 -11.58 -6.76 27.77
N GLY A 645 -11.93 -5.56 28.23
CA GLY A 645 -13.27 -5.21 28.64
C GLY A 645 -14.14 -5.01 27.41
N GLY A 646 -15.12 -5.89 27.19
CA GLY A 646 -16.14 -5.76 26.14
C GLY A 646 -17.15 -4.68 26.51
N GLY A 647 -17.19 -3.58 25.75
CA GLY A 647 -18.27 -2.61 25.75
C GLY A 647 -19.21 -2.93 24.59
N GLY A 648 -20.40 -3.45 24.88
CA GLY A 648 -21.43 -3.71 23.87
C GLY A 648 -22.09 -2.42 23.40
N PHE A 649 -22.15 -2.21 22.09
CA PHE A 649 -23.03 -1.23 21.47
C PHE A 649 -24.35 -1.92 21.07
N HIS A 650 -25.46 -1.55 21.71
CA HIS A 650 -26.77 -1.86 21.24
C HIS A 650 -27.12 -0.93 20.07
N GLY A 651 -27.20 -1.47 18.88
CA GLY A 651 -27.83 -0.85 17.73
C GLY A 651 -29.19 -1.49 17.49
N GLY A 652 -30.29 -0.75 17.70
CA GLY A 652 -31.62 -1.17 17.32
C GLY A 652 -31.75 -1.10 15.80
N GLY A 653 -32.03 -2.22 15.14
CA GLY A 653 -32.36 -2.32 13.72
C GLY A 653 -33.76 -2.90 13.58
N GLY A 654 -34.65 -2.17 12.88
CA GLY A 654 -35.98 -2.61 12.53
C GLY A 654 -35.94 -3.79 11.57
N GLY A 655 -36.73 -4.81 11.85
CA GLY A 655 -36.76 -6.05 11.10
C GLY A 655 -37.53 -5.93 9.79
N PHE A 656 -36.99 -6.59 8.79
CA PHE A 656 -37.74 -7.03 7.62
C PHE A 656 -37.69 -8.57 7.57
N SER A 657 -38.86 -9.16 7.28
CA SER A 657 -39.10 -10.58 7.42
C SER A 657 -38.69 -11.38 6.20
N GLY A 658 -37.94 -12.45 6.38
CA GLY A 658 -37.51 -13.37 5.36
C GLY A 658 -36.88 -14.67 5.92
N GLY A 659 -37.18 -15.85 5.34
CA GLY A 659 -36.76 -17.17 5.86
C GLY A 659 -35.28 -17.50 5.62
N GLY A 660 -34.58 -18.03 6.61
CA GLY A 660 -33.19 -18.40 6.52
C GLY A 660 -32.76 -19.56 7.39
N PHE A 661 -31.54 -20.08 7.11
CA PHE A 661 -30.89 -21.09 7.96
C PHE A 661 -30.03 -20.44 9.04
N GLY A 662 -30.03 -21.02 10.24
CA GLY A 662 -29.19 -20.57 11.33
C GLY A 662 -28.80 -21.70 12.29
N GLY A 663 -27.76 -21.52 13.05
CA GLY A 663 -27.31 -22.50 14.01
C GLY A 663 -26.25 -21.94 14.96
N ARG A 664 -26.64 -21.10 15.87
CA ARG A 664 -25.97 -20.75 17.13
C ARG A 664 -26.77 -19.69 17.86
N ARG A 665 -27.40 -20.04 18.96
CA ARG A 665 -27.97 -19.07 19.90
C ARG A 665 -27.21 -19.05 21.21
#